data_061407cd7f39f4b75d46e5989e1c0f26
#
_entry.id   061407cd7f39f4b75d46e5989e1c0f26
#
_cell.length_a   1.000
_cell.length_b   1.000
_cell.length_c   1.000
_cell.angle_alpha   90.00
_cell.angle_beta   90.00
_cell.angle_gamma   90.00
#
_symmetry.space_group_name_H-M   'P 1'
#
loop_
_entity.id
_entity.type
_entity.pdbx_description
1 polymer ?
#
loop_
_entity_poly.entity_id
_entity_poly.type
_entity_poly.pdbx_seq_one_letter_code
_entity_poly.pdbx_strand_id
1 'polypeptide(L)'
;MIGAFESTVRQFPQRTCFTYVDEAGNETAYSYRETRMLSAALARLLLDRGVRPGDCVAVDLPNDPAYVLVMLAAAYGGFALVALNNRLTDAEKYSRLLDIDRKPGVSLASLRVDATNVSRLLEGAKAMLTGEMAAPSAVRATGRGVRPSFAARVNAASAEPRTTKALGRASSGRASLRRRSEVAQQDAAESVIHFAEHAAHVFDFDARAVVMFTSGTTGRAKAVSLTWGNICFASEASNRTLNRRGEGMWQAVLPLYHIGGFQVVVRSVLNGSPFVLYRRFDAVRLLSDAAKKGATHVSVVDKMLQDMVAADKPETLARYSCILLGGGALNPQTLDRACRAGARVYASYGMTETSSQIAHAQVTASFTGGLRLLPGYEAHIVDPGDDGFGRLAVKGPGLFGGYLNARAAYTVDGFFLTGDTAALYGGKLFVKERTEDMFVSGGENVYPAEIKEKLLRVAGVSDAHVFGAPDARWGRRPVAFVEREKAPAPRPRASRYAQRTQAQTQADQLASLTNRQLASYVRTSLAPRLSKLYLPKHVCVLDEFPRTGIGKIDRVALERRYDQRIEVARVTLHRIRLPFKTPFKTAKATLTHRESIIVEVTDHAGRTGLGECVAFPTDWYLPETLDQDARILHDVLAPIVLREAFLHPSEASAAFAAVPEAKAFPLACGALEPALWDLYGKIVGKPLWQLIGGAANAATAGASASVPAGAAIGLGSAVETAAAARRCAEAGYKRVKLKVKPGTALACAQAVRAALPDMMITLDATRASRSVKPRSCAAWTA
;
A
#
# COMPACT_ATOMS: atom_id res chain seq x y z
N MET A 1 32.72 15.47 4.52
CA MET A 1 32.37 14.60 3.36
C MET A 1 33.24 14.93 2.15
N ILE A 2 33.16 16.15 1.63
CA ILE A 2 33.85 16.50 0.38
C ILE A 2 35.39 16.41 0.52
N GLY A 3 35.98 16.75 1.66
CA GLY A 3 37.41 16.57 1.91
C GLY A 3 37.89 15.13 1.84
N ALA A 4 37.09 14.17 2.35
CA ALA A 4 37.39 12.73 2.21
C ALA A 4 37.31 12.29 0.72
N PHE A 5 36.30 12.79 -0.02
CA PHE A 5 36.18 12.53 -1.45
C PHE A 5 37.37 13.07 -2.23
N GLU A 6 37.76 14.33 -2.01
CA GLU A 6 38.93 14.93 -2.65
C GLU A 6 40.25 14.20 -2.32
N SER A 7 40.41 13.70 -1.09
CA SER A 7 41.52 12.85 -0.70
C SER A 7 41.58 11.57 -1.54
N THR A 8 40.44 10.90 -1.72
CA THR A 8 40.35 9.69 -2.55
C THR A 8 40.59 10.00 -4.03
N VAL A 9 40.07 11.13 -4.53
CA VAL A 9 40.33 11.57 -5.93
C VAL A 9 41.82 11.79 -6.17
N ARG A 10 42.55 12.45 -5.24
CA ARG A 10 43.99 12.66 -5.36
C ARG A 10 44.78 11.35 -5.36
N GLN A 11 44.38 10.40 -4.52
CA GLN A 11 45.05 9.14 -4.36
C GLN A 11 44.75 8.14 -5.48
N PHE A 12 43.50 8.08 -5.95
CA PHE A 12 43.00 7.08 -6.88
C PHE A 12 42.10 7.67 -7.98
N PRO A 13 42.57 8.64 -8.80
CA PRO A 13 41.71 9.39 -9.74
C PRO A 13 41.03 8.49 -10.77
N GLN A 14 41.70 7.45 -11.25
CA GLN A 14 41.18 6.55 -12.30
C GLN A 14 40.38 5.36 -11.74
N ARG A 15 40.41 5.13 -10.42
CA ARG A 15 39.60 4.07 -9.80
C ARG A 15 38.12 4.36 -9.97
N THR A 16 37.31 3.32 -10.20
CA THR A 16 35.87 3.43 -10.26
C THR A 16 35.30 3.96 -8.92
N CYS A 17 34.57 5.06 -8.98
CA CYS A 17 33.81 5.61 -7.85
C CYS A 17 32.50 4.84 -7.70
N PHE A 18 31.75 4.74 -8.81
CA PHE A 18 30.55 3.90 -8.83
C PHE A 18 30.25 3.37 -10.23
N THR A 19 29.51 2.25 -10.25
CA THR A 19 28.97 1.67 -11.48
C THR A 19 27.45 1.81 -11.43
N TYR A 20 26.85 2.37 -12.46
CA TYR A 20 25.41 2.43 -12.63
C TYR A 20 24.90 1.26 -13.47
N VAL A 21 23.81 0.64 -13.04
CA VAL A 21 23.10 -0.43 -13.74
C VAL A 21 21.69 0.07 -14.08
N ASP A 22 21.41 0.22 -15.37
CA ASP A 22 20.10 0.68 -15.86
C ASP A 22 19.02 -0.43 -15.80
N GLU A 23 17.80 -0.13 -16.25
CA GLU A 23 16.70 -1.10 -16.26
C GLU A 23 16.91 -2.26 -17.22
N ALA A 24 17.64 -2.05 -18.31
CA ALA A 24 17.98 -3.10 -19.28
C ALA A 24 19.19 -3.95 -18.82
N GLY A 25 19.89 -3.48 -17.78
CA GLY A 25 21.07 -4.14 -17.23
C GLY A 25 22.37 -3.66 -17.86
N ASN A 26 22.36 -2.59 -18.66
CA ASN A 26 23.59 -1.97 -19.16
C ASN A 26 24.33 -1.28 -18.02
N GLU A 27 25.66 -1.28 -18.10
CA GLU A 27 26.54 -0.78 -17.07
C GLU A 27 27.31 0.44 -17.56
N THR A 28 27.37 1.47 -16.71
CA THR A 28 28.21 2.65 -16.93
C THR A 28 29.04 2.89 -15.69
N ALA A 29 30.36 2.86 -15.82
CA ALA A 29 31.28 3.14 -14.72
C ALA A 29 31.70 4.61 -14.75
N TYR A 30 31.81 5.19 -13.56
CA TYR A 30 32.30 6.55 -13.32
C TYR A 30 33.54 6.46 -12.42
N SER A 31 34.68 7.00 -12.90
CA SER A 31 35.88 7.13 -12.08
C SER A 31 35.72 8.22 -11.02
N TYR A 32 36.60 8.23 -10.01
CA TYR A 32 36.64 9.31 -9.03
C TYR A 32 36.91 10.67 -9.68
N ARG A 33 37.81 10.73 -10.68
CA ARG A 33 38.10 11.93 -11.44
C ARG A 33 36.88 12.45 -12.21
N GLU A 34 36.20 11.58 -12.98
CA GLU A 34 35.00 11.96 -13.73
C GLU A 34 33.88 12.41 -12.81
N THR A 35 33.64 11.68 -11.72
CA THR A 35 32.61 12.04 -10.72
C THR A 35 32.90 13.41 -10.11
N ARG A 36 34.16 13.70 -9.75
CA ARG A 36 34.59 15.02 -9.26
C ARG A 36 34.32 16.11 -10.26
N MET A 37 34.85 15.94 -11.49
CA MET A 37 34.78 16.96 -12.53
C MET A 37 33.31 17.31 -12.88
N LEU A 38 32.50 16.29 -13.10
CA LEU A 38 31.08 16.48 -13.43
C LEU A 38 30.29 17.11 -12.27
N SER A 39 30.55 16.70 -11.04
CA SER A 39 29.83 17.25 -9.88
C SER A 39 30.25 18.70 -9.59
N ALA A 40 31.53 19.03 -9.69
CA ALA A 40 32.00 20.39 -9.47
C ALA A 40 31.56 21.35 -10.60
N ALA A 41 31.63 20.89 -11.87
CA ALA A 41 31.11 21.65 -13.01
C ALA A 41 29.58 21.86 -12.89
N LEU A 42 28.84 20.83 -12.47
CA LEU A 42 27.40 20.94 -12.23
C LEU A 42 27.08 21.92 -11.10
N ALA A 43 27.85 21.88 -10.00
CA ALA A 43 27.71 22.87 -8.91
C ALA A 43 27.87 24.30 -9.45
N ARG A 44 28.95 24.55 -10.18
CA ARG A 44 29.22 25.86 -10.77
C ARG A 44 28.12 26.30 -11.73
N LEU A 45 27.67 25.41 -12.61
CA LEU A 45 26.56 25.68 -13.54
C LEU A 45 25.28 26.08 -12.82
N LEU A 46 24.97 25.41 -11.69
CA LEU A 46 23.78 25.73 -10.89
C LEU A 46 23.92 27.08 -10.21
N LEU A 47 25.11 27.40 -9.69
CA LEU A 47 25.42 28.71 -9.11
C LEU A 47 25.31 29.82 -10.17
N ASP A 48 25.86 29.63 -11.37
CA ASP A 48 25.77 30.56 -12.50
C ASP A 48 24.31 30.79 -12.96
N ARG A 49 23.45 29.81 -12.77
CA ARG A 49 21.99 29.89 -13.03
C ARG A 49 21.20 30.49 -11.85
N GLY A 50 21.85 31.05 -10.87
CA GLY A 50 21.23 31.81 -9.77
C GLY A 50 20.89 31.00 -8.53
N VAL A 51 21.28 29.74 -8.42
CA VAL A 51 21.31 29.01 -7.13
C VAL A 51 22.39 29.66 -6.27
N ARG A 52 22.15 29.84 -4.99
CA ARG A 52 23.09 30.43 -4.03
C ARG A 52 23.45 29.43 -2.94
N PRO A 53 24.64 29.54 -2.33
CA PRO A 53 24.93 28.82 -1.12
C PRO A 53 23.83 29.04 -0.07
N GLY A 54 23.38 27.95 0.59
CA GLY A 54 22.24 27.96 1.52
C GLY A 54 20.86 27.83 0.88
N ASP A 55 20.70 27.95 -0.44
CA ASP A 55 19.42 27.65 -1.11
C ASP A 55 19.11 26.16 -1.06
N CYS A 56 17.83 25.81 -1.25
CA CYS A 56 17.35 24.45 -1.36
C CYS A 56 16.93 24.17 -2.80
N VAL A 57 17.54 23.16 -3.44
CA VAL A 57 17.24 22.72 -4.80
C VAL A 57 16.37 21.47 -4.78
N ALA A 58 15.19 21.55 -5.37
CA ALA A 58 14.31 20.38 -5.47
C ALA A 58 14.86 19.36 -6.47
N VAL A 59 14.96 18.10 -6.06
CA VAL A 59 15.46 16.98 -6.88
C VAL A 59 14.38 15.93 -6.99
N ASP A 60 13.93 15.66 -8.20
CA ASP A 60 12.89 14.70 -8.56
C ASP A 60 13.43 13.71 -9.59
N LEU A 61 14.32 12.86 -9.12
CA LEU A 61 14.98 11.83 -9.92
C LEU A 61 14.85 10.46 -9.24
N PRO A 62 14.74 9.39 -10.02
CA PRO A 62 14.94 8.03 -9.49
C PRO A 62 16.43 7.80 -9.19
N ASN A 63 16.79 6.57 -8.85
CA ASN A 63 18.19 6.17 -8.79
C ASN A 63 18.82 6.31 -10.19
N ASP A 64 19.68 7.29 -10.31
CA ASP A 64 20.30 7.71 -11.58
C ASP A 64 21.69 8.30 -11.28
N PRO A 65 22.69 8.18 -12.16
CA PRO A 65 23.98 8.84 -11.98
C PRO A 65 23.87 10.31 -11.68
N ALA A 66 22.93 11.00 -12.32
CA ALA A 66 22.68 12.41 -12.09
C ALA A 66 22.33 12.73 -10.62
N TYR A 67 21.62 11.82 -9.93
CA TYR A 67 21.29 12.03 -8.50
C TYR A 67 22.57 12.07 -7.67
N VAL A 68 23.50 11.13 -7.90
CA VAL A 68 24.81 11.10 -7.20
C VAL A 68 25.62 12.36 -7.51
N LEU A 69 25.66 12.78 -8.79
CA LEU A 69 26.36 13.98 -9.21
C LEU A 69 25.76 15.25 -8.56
N VAL A 70 24.44 15.34 -8.47
CA VAL A 70 23.75 16.47 -7.81
C VAL A 70 23.98 16.45 -6.30
N MET A 71 24.04 15.28 -5.65
CA MET A 71 24.40 15.18 -4.22
C MET A 71 25.79 15.76 -3.94
N LEU A 72 26.78 15.41 -4.76
CA LEU A 72 28.13 15.94 -4.62
C LEU A 72 28.19 17.43 -5.05
N ALA A 73 27.44 17.81 -6.08
CA ALA A 73 27.33 19.22 -6.50
C ALA A 73 26.77 20.10 -5.37
N ALA A 74 25.79 19.60 -4.61
CA ALA A 74 25.27 20.32 -3.44
C ALA A 74 26.35 20.54 -2.37
N ALA A 75 27.21 19.54 -2.13
CA ALA A 75 28.33 19.67 -1.21
C ALA A 75 29.40 20.65 -1.71
N TYR A 76 29.68 20.69 -3.03
CA TYR A 76 30.60 21.65 -3.63
C TYR A 76 30.04 23.07 -3.68
N GLY A 77 28.75 23.20 -4.00
CA GLY A 77 28.09 24.51 -4.20
C GLY A 77 27.51 25.11 -2.92
N GLY A 78 27.57 24.41 -1.78
CA GLY A 78 27.03 24.89 -0.51
C GLY A 78 25.50 25.04 -0.47
N PHE A 79 24.77 24.39 -1.37
CA PHE A 79 23.29 24.38 -1.37
C PHE A 79 22.76 23.04 -0.85
N ALA A 80 21.50 23.03 -0.40
CA ALA A 80 20.84 21.84 0.09
C ALA A 80 19.96 21.19 -0.99
N LEU A 81 19.68 19.88 -0.85
CA LEU A 81 18.71 19.20 -1.68
C LEU A 81 17.34 19.14 -0.99
N VAL A 82 16.27 19.26 -1.75
CA VAL A 82 14.93 18.83 -1.33
C VAL A 82 14.62 17.54 -2.10
N ALA A 83 14.78 16.42 -1.41
CA ALA A 83 14.61 15.10 -2.00
C ALA A 83 13.12 14.79 -2.18
N LEU A 84 12.66 14.75 -3.42
CA LEU A 84 11.26 14.43 -3.75
C LEU A 84 11.14 12.97 -4.15
N ASN A 85 10.14 12.30 -3.60
CA ASN A 85 9.78 10.97 -4.05
C ASN A 85 9.19 11.04 -5.46
N ASN A 86 9.89 10.49 -6.44
CA ASN A 86 9.51 10.53 -7.86
C ASN A 86 8.26 9.71 -8.20
N ARG A 87 7.76 8.91 -7.26
CA ARG A 87 6.52 8.12 -7.39
C ARG A 87 5.26 8.90 -7.00
N LEU A 88 5.42 10.07 -6.40
CA LEU A 88 4.32 10.96 -6.06
C LEU A 88 3.82 11.69 -7.31
N THR A 89 2.55 12.10 -7.26
CA THR A 89 1.98 12.98 -8.29
C THR A 89 2.60 14.38 -8.21
N ASP A 90 2.56 15.15 -9.31
CA ASP A 90 3.09 16.51 -9.31
C ASP A 90 2.37 17.41 -8.31
N ALA A 91 1.08 17.22 -8.09
CA ALA A 91 0.31 17.94 -7.08
C ALA A 91 0.81 17.66 -5.66
N GLU A 92 1.16 16.40 -5.34
CA GLU A 92 1.73 16.03 -4.04
C GLU A 92 3.13 16.62 -3.85
N LYS A 93 3.97 16.55 -4.88
CA LYS A 93 5.31 17.15 -4.86
C LYS A 93 5.23 18.65 -4.66
N TYR A 94 4.36 19.32 -5.40
CA TYR A 94 4.14 20.76 -5.28
C TYR A 94 3.64 21.16 -3.89
N SER A 95 2.69 20.43 -3.34
CA SER A 95 2.20 20.65 -1.97
C SER A 95 3.34 20.60 -0.94
N ARG A 96 4.23 19.61 -1.06
CA ARG A 96 5.39 19.47 -0.16
C ARG A 96 6.37 20.65 -0.25
N LEU A 97 6.61 21.14 -1.45
CA LEU A 97 7.45 22.33 -1.66
C LEU A 97 6.81 23.59 -1.07
N LEU A 98 5.50 23.77 -1.22
CA LEU A 98 4.77 24.88 -0.61
C LEU A 98 4.79 24.84 0.92
N ASP A 99 4.77 23.64 1.52
CA ASP A 99 4.79 23.47 2.98
C ASP A 99 6.08 24.00 3.63
N ILE A 100 7.18 24.05 2.87
CA ILE A 100 8.47 24.55 3.34
C ILE A 100 8.84 25.92 2.74
N ASP A 101 8.15 26.35 1.69
CA ASP A 101 8.39 27.68 1.11
C ASP A 101 8.13 28.78 2.15
N ARG A 102 9.02 29.75 2.22
CA ARG A 102 8.97 30.85 3.19
C ARG A 102 9.10 30.46 4.67
N LYS A 103 9.51 29.22 4.97
CA LYS A 103 9.84 28.89 6.36
C LYS A 103 11.16 29.54 6.75
N PRO A 104 11.36 29.91 8.04
CA PRO A 104 12.61 30.50 8.50
C PRO A 104 13.81 29.63 8.10
N GLY A 105 14.82 30.26 7.52
CA GLY A 105 16.05 29.60 7.09
C GLY A 105 15.90 28.70 5.85
N VAL A 106 14.78 28.77 5.11
CA VAL A 106 14.59 28.07 3.84
C VAL A 106 14.46 29.07 2.70
N SER A 107 15.29 28.89 1.67
CA SER A 107 15.20 29.59 0.41
C SER A 107 15.14 28.55 -0.71
N LEU A 108 13.96 28.34 -1.30
CA LEU A 108 13.83 27.43 -2.45
C LEU A 108 14.39 28.10 -3.70
N ALA A 109 15.31 27.41 -4.38
CA ALA A 109 15.76 27.82 -5.71
C ALA A 109 14.61 27.70 -6.71
N SER A 110 14.56 28.60 -7.70
CA SER A 110 13.60 28.53 -8.81
C SER A 110 13.88 27.32 -9.73
N LEU A 111 15.12 26.85 -9.72
CA LEU A 111 15.53 25.69 -10.53
C LEU A 111 15.23 24.39 -9.77
N ARG A 112 14.52 23.49 -10.44
CA ARG A 112 14.30 22.09 -10.03
C ARG A 112 15.15 21.19 -10.92
N VAL A 113 15.71 20.13 -10.39
CA VAL A 113 16.40 19.08 -11.16
C VAL A 113 15.48 17.86 -11.27
N ASP A 114 15.06 17.55 -12.47
CA ASP A 114 14.14 16.45 -12.77
C ASP A 114 14.46 15.79 -14.12
N ALA A 115 13.69 14.76 -14.47
CA ALA A 115 13.90 14.00 -15.70
C ALA A 115 13.80 14.83 -16.99
N THR A 116 13.13 16.00 -16.96
CA THR A 116 12.94 16.85 -18.16
C THR A 116 14.13 17.73 -18.46
N ASN A 117 14.94 18.05 -17.45
CA ASN A 117 16.06 19.01 -17.62
C ASN A 117 17.43 18.46 -17.25
N VAL A 118 17.50 17.31 -16.56
CA VAL A 118 18.76 16.76 -16.03
C VAL A 118 19.80 16.48 -17.13
N SER A 119 19.38 15.96 -18.28
CA SER A 119 20.29 15.71 -19.42
C SER A 119 20.94 16.99 -19.91
N ARG A 120 20.15 18.07 -20.07
CA ARG A 120 20.62 19.39 -20.47
C ARG A 120 21.57 20.02 -19.44
N LEU A 121 21.33 19.79 -18.14
CA LEU A 121 22.23 20.24 -17.09
C LEU A 121 23.57 19.51 -17.13
N LEU A 122 23.56 18.20 -17.36
CA LEU A 122 24.79 17.41 -17.49
C LEU A 122 25.56 17.75 -18.78
N GLU A 123 24.88 17.98 -19.89
CA GLU A 123 25.51 18.48 -21.13
C GLU A 123 26.15 19.85 -20.91
N GLY A 124 25.45 20.77 -20.24
CA GLY A 124 26.01 22.07 -19.87
C GLY A 124 27.24 21.95 -18.95
N ALA A 125 27.22 21.05 -17.97
CA ALA A 125 28.38 20.78 -17.12
C ALA A 125 29.56 20.20 -17.93
N LYS A 126 29.32 19.30 -18.88
CA LYS A 126 30.33 18.77 -19.81
C LYS A 126 30.90 19.86 -20.73
N ALA A 127 30.02 20.70 -21.31
CA ALA A 127 30.43 21.84 -22.15
C ALA A 127 31.28 22.86 -21.37
N MET A 128 31.02 23.02 -20.07
CA MET A 128 31.84 23.86 -19.21
C MET A 128 33.26 23.28 -19.03
N LEU A 129 33.40 21.94 -18.99
CA LEU A 129 34.70 21.25 -18.89
C LEU A 129 35.49 21.28 -20.22
N THR A 130 34.82 21.41 -21.37
CA THR A 130 35.44 21.46 -22.68
C THR A 130 35.73 22.89 -23.15
N GLY A 131 35.38 23.91 -22.36
CA GLY A 131 35.55 25.33 -22.73
C GLY A 131 34.57 25.81 -23.79
N GLU A 132 33.56 25.03 -24.18
CA GLU A 132 32.55 25.38 -25.16
C GLU A 132 31.52 26.39 -24.61
N MET A 133 31.38 26.50 -23.31
CA MET A 133 30.62 27.54 -22.62
C MET A 133 31.55 28.58 -22.01
N ALA A 134 31.48 29.82 -22.53
CA ALA A 134 32.12 30.96 -21.87
C ALA A 134 31.48 31.17 -20.48
N ALA A 135 32.30 31.34 -19.44
CA ALA A 135 31.80 31.72 -18.13
C ALA A 135 31.04 33.05 -18.23
N PRO A 136 29.79 33.17 -17.77
CA PRO A 136 29.10 34.46 -17.73
C PRO A 136 29.90 35.40 -16.82
N SER A 137 30.22 36.60 -17.33
CA SER A 137 30.87 37.66 -16.58
C SER A 137 30.07 37.96 -15.29
N ALA A 138 30.78 38.11 -14.18
CA ALA A 138 30.23 38.39 -12.85
C ALA A 138 29.22 39.57 -12.91
N VAL A 139 27.95 39.28 -12.75
CA VAL A 139 26.93 40.27 -12.51
C VAL A 139 27.08 40.78 -11.07
N ARG A 140 27.51 42.01 -10.91
CA ARG A 140 27.56 42.73 -9.62
C ARG A 140 26.18 42.71 -9.00
N ALA A 141 26.10 42.13 -7.79
CA ALA A 141 24.90 42.16 -6.96
C ALA A 141 24.67 43.62 -6.42
N THR A 142 23.69 44.28 -7.02
CA THR A 142 23.12 45.51 -6.39
C THR A 142 21.66 45.27 -6.06
N GLY A 143 21.30 45.51 -4.80
CA GLY A 143 19.91 45.70 -4.37
C GLY A 143 19.31 44.55 -3.52
N ARG A 144 19.10 44.88 -2.24
CA ARG A 144 18.24 44.16 -1.28
C ARG A 144 16.78 44.35 -1.72
N GLY A 145 16.25 43.43 -2.50
CA GLY A 145 14.82 43.37 -2.83
C GLY A 145 14.19 42.12 -2.20
N VAL A 146 12.95 42.24 -1.72
CA VAL A 146 12.14 41.11 -1.22
C VAL A 146 12.00 40.07 -2.33
N ARG A 147 12.46 38.84 -2.07
CA ARG A 147 12.37 37.76 -3.05
C ARG A 147 10.89 37.32 -3.25
N PRO A 148 10.41 37.12 -4.49
CA PRO A 148 9.09 36.54 -4.74
C PRO A 148 9.02 35.11 -4.23
N SER A 149 7.81 34.62 -3.89
CA SER A 149 7.58 33.25 -3.44
C SER A 149 7.95 32.22 -4.49
N PHE A 150 8.14 30.97 -4.05
CA PHE A 150 8.40 29.83 -4.95
C PHE A 150 7.35 29.72 -6.06
N ALA A 151 6.06 29.86 -5.72
CA ALA A 151 4.97 29.83 -6.70
C ALA A 151 5.08 30.92 -7.78
N ALA A 152 5.49 32.13 -7.41
CA ALA A 152 5.70 33.24 -8.37
C ALA A 152 6.95 33.02 -9.23
N ARG A 153 7.97 32.31 -8.73
CA ARG A 153 9.20 31.98 -9.46
C ARG A 153 9.03 30.85 -10.47
N VAL A 154 8.20 29.85 -10.15
CA VAL A 154 7.89 28.74 -11.07
C VAL A 154 7.14 29.26 -12.30
N ASN A 155 6.19 30.17 -12.12
CA ASN A 155 5.44 30.77 -13.25
C ASN A 155 6.30 31.68 -14.15
N ALA A 156 7.39 32.21 -13.63
CA ALA A 156 8.31 33.07 -14.42
C ALA A 156 9.38 32.25 -15.16
N ALA A 157 9.73 31.07 -14.71
CA ALA A 157 10.76 30.21 -15.28
C ALA A 157 10.31 29.42 -16.54
N SER A 158 9.01 29.41 -16.84
CA SER A 158 8.44 28.74 -18.01
C SER A 158 8.52 29.57 -19.33
N ALA A 159 9.06 30.79 -19.29
CA ALA A 159 9.28 31.60 -20.49
C ALA A 159 10.65 31.26 -21.11
N GLU A 160 10.62 30.69 -22.30
CA GLU A 160 11.83 30.34 -23.07
C GLU A 160 12.70 31.56 -23.42
N PRO A 161 14.04 31.50 -23.31
CA PRO A 161 14.92 32.54 -23.85
C PRO A 161 15.03 32.39 -25.35
N ARG A 162 14.65 33.44 -26.07
CA ARG A 162 14.84 33.54 -27.51
C ARG A 162 16.33 33.53 -27.86
N THR A 163 16.76 32.54 -28.66
CA THR A 163 18.11 32.47 -29.24
C THR A 163 18.28 33.48 -30.34
N THR A 164 19.15 34.45 -30.16
CA THR A 164 19.66 35.31 -31.24
C THR A 164 20.86 34.61 -31.91
N LYS A 165 20.70 34.26 -33.20
CA LYS A 165 21.79 33.82 -34.07
C LYS A 165 22.67 35.03 -34.45
N ALA A 166 23.96 34.92 -34.12
CA ALA A 166 24.98 35.78 -34.72
C ALA A 166 25.83 34.97 -35.71
N LEU A 167 25.75 35.28 -36.98
CA LEU A 167 26.61 34.79 -38.05
C LEU A 167 27.85 35.66 -38.13
N GLY A 168 29.05 35.08 -38.00
CA GLY A 168 30.33 35.74 -38.30
C GLY A 168 31.29 34.73 -38.89
N ARG A 169 31.60 34.88 -40.18
CA ARG A 169 32.65 34.18 -40.92
C ARG A 169 34.02 34.69 -40.51
N ALA A 170 34.98 33.79 -40.25
CA ALA A 170 36.39 34.03 -40.53
C ALA A 170 37.15 32.67 -40.66
N SER A 171 37.83 32.55 -41.78
CA SER A 171 38.70 31.44 -42.15
C SER A 171 40.15 31.74 -41.74
N SER A 172 40.77 30.89 -40.96
CA SER A 172 42.25 30.61 -41.00
C SER A 172 42.68 29.60 -39.93
N GLY A 173 43.41 28.60 -40.37
CA GLY A 173 44.39 27.89 -39.53
C GLY A 173 43.88 26.74 -38.63
N ARG A 174 43.55 25.55 -39.18
CA ARG A 174 43.17 24.36 -38.42
C ARG A 174 44.14 23.96 -37.26
N ALA A 175 45.44 24.24 -37.40
CA ALA A 175 46.44 23.91 -36.36
C ALA A 175 46.46 24.93 -35.19
N SER A 176 46.25 26.21 -35.46
CA SER A 176 46.16 27.25 -34.40
C SER A 176 44.85 27.19 -33.64
N LEU A 177 43.76 26.79 -34.30
CA LEU A 177 42.48 26.55 -33.66
C LEU A 177 42.50 25.34 -32.68
N ARG A 178 43.14 24.23 -33.06
CA ARG A 178 43.32 23.07 -32.16
C ARG A 178 44.10 23.46 -30.91
N ARG A 179 45.24 24.11 -30.99
CA ARG A 179 46.03 24.58 -29.83
C ARG A 179 45.25 25.55 -28.94
N ARG A 180 44.48 26.49 -29.55
CA ARG A 180 43.63 27.42 -28.80
C ARG A 180 42.48 26.69 -28.09
N SER A 181 41.89 25.68 -28.72
CA SER A 181 40.84 24.86 -28.08
C SER A 181 41.41 23.98 -26.97
N GLU A 182 42.57 23.41 -27.13
CA GLU A 182 43.22 22.58 -26.09
C GLU A 182 43.62 23.42 -24.87
N VAL A 183 44.16 24.63 -25.06
CA VAL A 183 44.45 25.57 -23.96
C VAL A 183 43.20 26.02 -23.27
N ALA A 184 42.13 26.38 -23.99
CA ALA A 184 40.84 26.76 -23.40
C ALA A 184 40.19 25.60 -22.61
N GLN A 185 40.31 24.38 -23.07
CA GLN A 185 39.86 23.19 -22.35
C GLN A 185 40.68 22.97 -21.06
N GLN A 186 41.97 23.17 -21.13
CA GLN A 186 42.82 23.01 -19.94
C GLN A 186 42.53 24.08 -18.92
N ASP A 187 42.41 25.37 -19.32
CA ASP A 187 42.04 26.47 -18.43
C ASP A 187 40.66 26.27 -17.77
N ALA A 188 39.69 25.80 -18.56
CA ALA A 188 38.34 25.50 -18.06
C ALA A 188 38.34 24.36 -17.03
N ALA A 189 39.05 23.28 -17.29
CA ALA A 189 39.18 22.17 -16.37
C ALA A 189 39.93 22.56 -15.09
N GLU A 190 41.01 23.36 -15.20
CA GLU A 190 41.78 23.90 -14.07
C GLU A 190 40.88 24.80 -13.19
N SER A 191 40.06 25.63 -13.80
CA SER A 191 39.10 26.50 -13.06
C SER A 191 38.08 25.68 -12.25
N VAL A 192 37.59 24.56 -12.78
CA VAL A 192 36.68 23.65 -12.05
C VAL A 192 37.42 22.91 -10.94
N ILE A 193 38.70 22.54 -11.17
CA ILE A 193 39.55 21.91 -10.15
C ILE A 193 39.77 22.86 -8.97
N HIS A 194 40.14 24.10 -9.23
CA HIS A 194 40.32 25.11 -8.17
C HIS A 194 39.05 25.39 -7.41
N PHE A 195 37.91 25.46 -8.10
CA PHE A 195 36.59 25.58 -7.43
C PHE A 195 36.34 24.41 -6.49
N ALA A 196 36.58 23.17 -6.92
CA ALA A 196 36.36 21.96 -6.09
C ALA A 196 37.28 21.94 -4.87
N GLU A 197 38.56 22.30 -5.02
CA GLU A 197 39.54 22.37 -3.94
C GLU A 197 39.19 23.45 -2.92
N HIS A 198 38.79 24.62 -3.38
CA HIS A 198 38.32 25.68 -2.50
C HIS A 198 37.07 25.26 -1.72
N ALA A 199 36.07 24.67 -2.41
CA ALA A 199 34.86 24.18 -1.76
C ALA A 199 35.14 23.12 -0.69
N ALA A 200 36.13 22.25 -0.92
CA ALA A 200 36.55 21.25 0.07
C ALA A 200 37.21 21.88 1.31
N HIS A 201 37.86 23.02 1.14
CA HIS A 201 38.54 23.76 2.22
C HIS A 201 37.57 24.52 3.13
N VAL A 202 36.48 25.03 2.52
CA VAL A 202 35.45 25.85 3.20
C VAL A 202 34.20 25.04 3.54
N PHE A 203 34.25 23.72 3.48
CA PHE A 203 33.09 22.84 3.67
C PHE A 203 32.54 22.99 5.09
N ASP A 204 31.26 23.38 5.16
CA ASP A 204 30.55 23.60 6.40
C ASP A 204 29.70 22.36 6.78
N PHE A 205 30.06 21.73 7.90
CA PHE A 205 29.33 20.59 8.43
C PHE A 205 27.97 20.98 9.03
N ASP A 206 27.78 22.24 9.45
CA ASP A 206 26.52 22.73 10.00
C ASP A 206 25.54 23.17 8.88
N ALA A 207 26.06 23.31 7.65
CA ALA A 207 25.23 23.60 6.50
C ALA A 207 24.23 22.49 6.26
N ARG A 208 22.99 22.89 5.89
CA ARG A 208 21.95 21.96 5.48
C ARG A 208 22.38 21.18 4.24
N ALA A 209 22.32 19.84 4.32
CA ALA A 209 22.62 18.94 3.23
C ALA A 209 21.37 18.56 2.45
N VAL A 210 20.32 18.17 3.17
CA VAL A 210 19.10 17.66 2.53
C VAL A 210 17.87 17.90 3.42
N VAL A 211 16.76 18.15 2.75
CA VAL A 211 15.40 18.10 3.31
C VAL A 211 14.71 16.86 2.76
N MET A 212 14.26 15.99 3.65
CA MET A 212 13.50 14.78 3.33
C MET A 212 12.14 14.82 3.99
N PHE A 213 11.12 14.35 3.27
CA PHE A 213 9.78 14.33 3.81
C PHE A 213 9.47 12.98 4.44
N THR A 214 9.08 13.03 5.71
CA THR A 214 8.47 11.91 6.42
C THR A 214 7.03 12.29 6.71
N SER A 215 6.18 11.32 6.91
CA SER A 215 4.81 11.62 7.27
C SER A 215 4.66 11.99 8.71
N GLY A 216 3.72 12.83 8.93
CA GLY A 216 3.25 13.17 10.25
C GLY A 216 1.98 12.37 10.62
N THR A 217 1.81 12.09 11.89
CA THR A 217 0.54 11.57 12.46
C THR A 217 -0.65 12.52 12.22
N THR A 218 -0.39 13.75 11.81
CA THR A 218 -1.38 14.83 11.56
C THR A 218 -1.81 14.95 10.11
N GLY A 219 -1.36 14.05 9.20
CA GLY A 219 -1.75 14.06 7.78
C GLY A 219 -0.88 14.93 6.87
N ARG A 220 -0.05 15.83 7.43
CA ARG A 220 0.94 16.57 6.64
C ARG A 220 2.32 15.96 6.75
N ALA A 221 3.02 15.84 5.62
CA ALA A 221 4.39 15.36 5.60
C ALA A 221 5.30 16.28 6.39
N LYS A 222 6.09 15.74 7.34
CA LYS A 222 7.07 16.51 8.11
C LYS A 222 8.36 16.64 7.30
N ALA A 223 8.86 17.85 7.17
CA ALA A 223 10.08 18.16 6.44
C ALA A 223 11.29 18.09 7.40
N VAL A 224 12.01 16.99 7.36
CA VAL A 224 13.21 16.73 8.15
C VAL A 224 14.39 17.44 7.52
N SER A 225 15.05 18.33 8.26
CA SER A 225 16.23 19.05 7.81
C SER A 225 17.49 18.43 8.41
N LEU A 226 18.35 17.89 7.56
CA LEU A 226 19.62 17.27 7.97
C LEU A 226 20.81 18.12 7.50
N THR A 227 21.78 18.28 8.39
CA THR A 227 23.07 18.91 8.06
C THR A 227 24.06 17.88 7.53
N TRP A 228 25.13 18.34 6.89
CA TRP A 228 26.24 17.46 6.51
C TRP A 228 26.87 16.80 7.72
N GLY A 229 26.95 17.49 8.87
CA GLY A 229 27.45 16.93 10.13
C GLY A 229 26.60 15.76 10.62
N ASN A 230 25.26 15.89 10.61
CA ASN A 230 24.36 14.80 10.99
C ASN A 230 24.59 13.55 10.12
N ILE A 231 24.61 13.75 8.81
CA ILE A 231 24.70 12.65 7.82
C ILE A 231 26.08 11.98 7.89
N CYS A 232 27.16 12.76 7.95
CA CYS A 232 28.52 12.25 8.04
C CYS A 232 28.75 11.45 9.32
N PHE A 233 28.32 12.00 10.46
CA PHE A 233 28.42 11.32 11.76
C PHE A 233 27.69 9.96 11.74
N ALA A 234 26.44 9.93 11.28
CA ALA A 234 25.68 8.68 11.18
C ALA A 234 26.34 7.65 10.25
N SER A 235 26.93 8.12 9.14
CA SER A 235 27.68 7.28 8.21
C SER A 235 28.95 6.71 8.86
N GLU A 236 29.72 7.52 9.55
CA GLU A 236 30.96 7.07 10.24
C GLU A 236 30.65 6.10 11.38
N ALA A 237 29.62 6.40 12.20
CA ALA A 237 29.18 5.49 13.26
C ALA A 237 28.78 4.12 12.71
N SER A 238 28.08 4.10 11.57
CA SER A 238 27.73 2.88 10.86
C SER A 238 28.96 2.16 10.30
N ASN A 239 29.87 2.88 9.64
CA ASN A 239 31.06 2.30 9.03
C ASN A 239 32.00 1.65 10.05
N ARG A 240 32.13 2.23 11.25
CA ARG A 240 32.93 1.68 12.36
C ARG A 240 32.51 0.27 12.75
N THR A 241 31.28 -0.12 12.50
CA THR A 241 30.73 -1.42 12.87
C THR A 241 30.50 -2.35 11.67
N LEU A 242 30.04 -1.81 10.55
CA LEU A 242 29.65 -2.61 9.39
C LEU A 242 30.75 -2.69 8.30
N ASN A 243 31.62 -1.69 8.19
CA ASN A 243 32.65 -1.62 7.15
C ASN A 243 33.96 -1.01 7.69
N ARG A 244 34.49 -1.59 8.75
CA ARG A 244 35.62 -1.05 9.54
C ARG A 244 36.86 -0.74 8.72
N ARG A 245 37.15 -1.49 7.66
CA ARG A 245 38.36 -1.37 6.86
C ARG A 245 38.17 -0.60 5.56
N GLY A 246 36.96 -0.15 5.25
CA GLY A 246 36.63 0.50 3.98
C GLY A 246 36.74 -0.40 2.75
N GLU A 247 36.94 -1.72 2.96
CA GLU A 247 37.11 -2.71 1.88
C GLU A 247 35.80 -3.17 1.25
N GLY A 248 34.65 -2.85 1.88
CA GLY A 248 33.33 -3.29 1.44
C GLY A 248 32.77 -2.45 0.31
N MET A 249 32.29 -3.10 -0.75
CA MET A 249 31.53 -2.47 -1.84
C MET A 249 30.04 -2.59 -1.55
N TRP A 250 29.35 -1.44 -1.55
CA TRP A 250 27.91 -1.35 -1.36
C TRP A 250 27.13 -1.50 -2.67
N GLN A 251 25.98 -2.16 -2.61
CA GLN A 251 24.95 -2.13 -3.64
C GLN A 251 23.83 -1.17 -3.20
N ALA A 252 23.69 -0.06 -3.91
CA ALA A 252 22.70 0.97 -3.65
C ALA A 252 21.41 0.67 -4.45
N VAL A 253 20.47 -0.01 -3.81
CA VAL A 253 19.18 -0.42 -4.39
C VAL A 253 17.99 0.36 -3.81
N LEU A 254 18.14 0.91 -2.60
CA LEU A 254 17.12 1.77 -1.99
C LEU A 254 17.07 3.12 -2.72
N PRO A 255 15.87 3.73 -2.81
CA PRO A 255 15.75 5.04 -3.44
C PRO A 255 16.61 6.10 -2.77
N LEU A 256 17.34 6.89 -3.56
CA LEU A 256 18.24 7.94 -3.05
C LEU A 256 17.48 9.12 -2.41
N TYR A 257 16.20 9.28 -2.69
CA TYR A 257 15.34 10.28 -2.03
C TYR A 257 14.88 9.85 -0.62
N HIS A 258 15.24 8.65 -0.17
CA HIS A 258 15.13 8.21 1.22
C HIS A 258 16.50 8.14 1.88
N ILE A 259 16.52 8.41 3.19
CA ILE A 259 17.77 8.44 3.95
C ILE A 259 18.54 7.11 3.89
N GLY A 260 17.85 5.97 3.79
CA GLY A 260 18.49 4.66 3.67
C GLY A 260 19.33 4.51 2.40
N GLY A 261 18.82 5.00 1.25
CA GLY A 261 19.55 5.01 -0.02
C GLY A 261 20.62 6.10 -0.07
N PHE A 262 20.28 7.32 0.36
CA PHE A 262 21.19 8.45 0.43
C PHE A 262 22.46 8.11 1.24
N GLN A 263 22.28 7.47 2.38
CA GLN A 263 23.37 7.07 3.26
C GLN A 263 24.32 6.02 2.67
N VAL A 264 23.87 5.18 1.74
CA VAL A 264 24.77 4.24 1.05
C VAL A 264 25.84 5.00 0.26
N VAL A 265 25.42 6.06 -0.47
CA VAL A 265 26.35 6.91 -1.22
C VAL A 265 27.31 7.63 -0.28
N VAL A 266 26.81 8.25 0.79
CA VAL A 266 27.65 9.00 1.75
C VAL A 266 28.65 8.07 2.45
N ARG A 267 28.21 6.87 2.88
CA ARG A 267 29.12 5.87 3.50
C ARG A 267 30.26 5.47 2.56
N SER A 268 29.93 5.24 1.28
CA SER A 268 30.91 4.87 0.26
C SER A 268 31.90 6.00 0.00
N VAL A 269 31.41 7.22 -0.12
CA VAL A 269 32.24 8.43 -0.32
C VAL A 269 33.20 8.66 0.86
N LEU A 270 32.70 8.55 2.10
CA LEU A 270 33.53 8.74 3.30
C LEU A 270 34.63 7.70 3.46
N ASN A 271 34.35 6.44 3.04
CA ASN A 271 35.31 5.35 3.10
C ASN A 271 36.22 5.27 1.86
N GLY A 272 36.01 6.10 0.85
CA GLY A 272 36.71 5.94 -0.43
C GLY A 272 36.44 4.59 -1.11
N SER A 273 35.28 3.97 -0.81
CA SER A 273 34.88 2.66 -1.34
C SER A 273 34.00 2.84 -2.59
N PRO A 274 34.18 2.01 -3.62
CA PRO A 274 33.27 2.01 -4.75
C PRO A 274 31.90 1.46 -4.36
N PHE A 275 30.88 1.80 -5.16
CA PHE A 275 29.53 1.24 -4.99
C PHE A 275 28.88 0.97 -6.35
N VAL A 276 27.83 0.13 -6.34
CA VAL A 276 27.00 -0.13 -7.52
C VAL A 276 25.64 0.49 -7.29
N LEU A 277 25.25 1.41 -8.18
CA LEU A 277 23.92 2.07 -8.15
C LEU A 277 22.99 1.36 -9.12
N TYR A 278 21.85 0.88 -8.62
CA TYR A 278 20.83 0.24 -9.46
C TYR A 278 19.65 1.16 -9.67
N ARG A 279 19.17 1.26 -10.92
CA ARG A 279 17.97 2.00 -11.28
C ARG A 279 16.75 1.52 -10.51
N ARG A 280 16.66 0.19 -10.35
CA ARG A 280 15.62 -0.49 -9.58
C ARG A 280 16.16 -1.78 -8.97
N PHE A 281 15.47 -2.25 -7.95
CA PHE A 281 15.78 -3.53 -7.33
C PHE A 281 15.37 -4.69 -8.25
N ASP A 282 16.29 -5.63 -8.43
CA ASP A 282 16.09 -6.95 -9.04
C ASP A 282 16.94 -7.96 -8.27
N ALA A 283 16.31 -8.92 -7.59
CA ALA A 283 17.00 -9.84 -6.70
C ALA A 283 18.00 -10.75 -7.44
N VAL A 284 17.62 -11.26 -8.62
CA VAL A 284 18.45 -12.17 -9.41
C VAL A 284 19.71 -11.44 -9.89
N ARG A 285 19.51 -10.23 -10.42
CA ARG A 285 20.60 -9.38 -10.90
C ARG A 285 21.52 -8.98 -9.76
N LEU A 286 20.96 -8.55 -8.63
CA LEU A 286 21.71 -8.11 -7.47
C LEU A 286 22.64 -9.20 -6.95
N LEU A 287 22.13 -10.44 -6.80
CA LEU A 287 22.91 -11.60 -6.37
C LEU A 287 24.00 -11.97 -7.38
N SER A 288 23.67 -11.97 -8.68
CA SER A 288 24.65 -12.23 -9.74
C SER A 288 25.77 -11.19 -9.73
N ASP A 289 25.44 -9.91 -9.60
CA ASP A 289 26.40 -8.82 -9.61
C ASP A 289 27.26 -8.80 -8.33
N ALA A 290 26.74 -9.22 -7.18
CA ALA A 290 27.52 -9.37 -5.97
C ALA A 290 28.69 -10.32 -6.18
N ALA A 291 28.45 -11.47 -6.85
CA ALA A 291 29.50 -12.42 -7.17
C ALA A 291 30.49 -11.89 -8.21
N LYS A 292 29.99 -11.21 -9.27
CA LYS A 292 30.85 -10.74 -10.40
C LYS A 292 31.67 -9.51 -10.04
N LYS A 293 31.14 -8.59 -9.25
CA LYS A 293 31.75 -7.29 -8.92
C LYS A 293 32.45 -7.28 -7.56
N GLY A 294 32.30 -8.34 -6.78
CA GLY A 294 32.83 -8.39 -5.41
C GLY A 294 32.06 -7.49 -4.44
N ALA A 295 30.77 -7.22 -4.69
CA ALA A 295 29.97 -6.46 -3.76
C ALA A 295 29.65 -7.29 -2.51
N THR A 296 29.83 -6.67 -1.35
CA THR A 296 29.79 -7.34 -0.03
C THR A 296 28.74 -6.76 0.91
N HIS A 297 28.16 -5.61 0.58
CA HIS A 297 27.23 -4.89 1.43
C HIS A 297 25.98 -4.47 0.65
N VAL A 298 24.83 -4.63 1.27
CA VAL A 298 23.55 -4.14 0.72
C VAL A 298 22.61 -3.68 1.83
N SER A 299 21.89 -2.58 1.60
CA SER A 299 20.77 -2.17 2.46
C SER A 299 19.45 -2.54 1.81
N VAL A 300 18.58 -3.24 2.53
CA VAL A 300 17.31 -3.76 2.03
C VAL A 300 16.18 -3.61 3.05
N VAL A 301 14.95 -3.68 2.56
CA VAL A 301 13.76 -3.86 3.39
C VAL A 301 13.31 -5.32 3.38
N ASP A 302 12.42 -5.72 4.28
CA ASP A 302 12.02 -7.12 4.47
C ASP A 302 11.57 -7.80 3.17
N LYS A 303 10.74 -7.14 2.37
CA LYS A 303 10.31 -7.67 1.06
C LYS A 303 11.47 -7.93 0.09
N MET A 304 12.44 -7.04 0.04
CA MET A 304 13.62 -7.23 -0.80
C MET A 304 14.45 -8.44 -0.32
N LEU A 305 14.61 -8.62 1.00
CA LEU A 305 15.27 -9.79 1.56
C LEU A 305 14.52 -11.07 1.24
N GLN A 306 13.19 -11.09 1.30
CA GLN A 306 12.36 -12.22 0.88
C GLN A 306 12.62 -12.59 -0.58
N ASP A 307 12.66 -11.60 -1.48
CA ASP A 307 12.90 -11.81 -2.90
C ASP A 307 14.34 -12.32 -3.15
N MET A 308 15.32 -11.80 -2.41
CA MET A 308 16.71 -12.32 -2.47
C MET A 308 16.79 -13.77 -2.01
N VAL A 309 16.13 -14.13 -0.90
CA VAL A 309 16.08 -15.52 -0.40
C VAL A 309 15.36 -16.45 -1.38
N ALA A 310 14.31 -15.97 -2.05
CA ALA A 310 13.58 -16.75 -3.05
C ALA A 310 14.37 -16.95 -4.36
N ALA A 311 15.22 -15.99 -4.72
CA ALA A 311 16.05 -16.02 -5.92
C ALA A 311 17.42 -16.69 -5.68
N ASP A 312 17.74 -17.03 -4.44
CA ASP A 312 19.08 -17.49 -4.04
C ASP A 312 19.41 -18.87 -4.64
N LYS A 313 20.61 -18.92 -5.19
CA LYS A 313 21.34 -20.18 -5.36
C LYS A 313 22.20 -20.33 -4.10
N PRO A 314 22.24 -21.51 -3.44
CA PRO A 314 22.65 -21.70 -2.03
C PRO A 314 23.94 -21.05 -1.52
N GLU A 315 24.72 -20.41 -2.36
CA GLU A 315 26.03 -19.85 -1.97
C GLU A 315 26.14 -18.33 -2.11
N THR A 316 25.12 -17.66 -2.68
CA THR A 316 25.26 -16.25 -3.07
C THR A 316 25.00 -15.30 -1.91
N LEU A 317 24.00 -15.60 -1.06
CA LEU A 317 23.69 -14.81 0.13
C LEU A 317 24.82 -14.87 1.18
N ALA A 318 25.52 -16.01 1.29
CA ALA A 318 26.65 -16.19 2.20
C ALA A 318 27.86 -15.29 1.86
N ARG A 319 27.94 -14.78 0.62
CA ARG A 319 29.03 -13.87 0.18
C ARG A 319 28.90 -12.47 0.76
N TYR A 320 27.69 -12.05 1.15
CA TYR A 320 27.51 -10.75 1.77
C TYR A 320 28.13 -10.71 3.16
N SER A 321 29.02 -9.76 3.38
CA SER A 321 29.54 -9.45 4.72
C SER A 321 28.49 -8.73 5.56
N CYS A 322 27.58 -8.01 4.91
CA CYS A 322 26.50 -7.28 5.55
C CYS A 322 25.26 -7.14 4.65
N ILE A 323 24.14 -7.69 5.10
CA ILE A 323 22.82 -7.36 4.59
C ILE A 323 22.15 -6.54 5.68
N LEU A 324 22.12 -5.21 5.50
CA LEU A 324 21.53 -4.29 6.46
C LEU A 324 20.03 -4.22 6.24
N LEU A 325 19.27 -4.77 7.17
CA LEU A 325 17.80 -4.84 7.13
C LEU A 325 17.19 -3.77 8.01
N GLY A 326 16.36 -2.91 7.44
CA GLY A 326 15.69 -1.84 8.17
C GLY A 326 14.38 -1.40 7.52
N GLY A 327 13.77 -0.36 8.09
CA GLY A 327 12.60 0.31 7.52
C GLY A 327 11.24 -0.31 7.82
N GLY A 328 11.15 -1.29 8.72
CA GLY A 328 9.89 -1.92 9.12
C GLY A 328 10.08 -3.05 10.12
N ALA A 329 8.97 -3.72 10.45
CA ALA A 329 8.98 -4.90 11.30
C ALA A 329 9.78 -6.04 10.64
N LEU A 330 10.49 -6.79 11.49
CA LEU A 330 11.28 -7.93 11.07
C LEU A 330 10.39 -9.17 10.95
N ASN A 331 10.36 -9.80 9.78
CA ASN A 331 9.65 -11.07 9.61
C ASN A 331 10.53 -12.24 10.10
N PRO A 332 10.15 -12.95 11.19
CA PRO A 332 10.96 -14.03 11.74
C PRO A 332 11.23 -15.16 10.74
N GLN A 333 10.25 -15.50 9.90
CA GLN A 333 10.39 -16.56 8.91
C GLN A 333 11.40 -16.19 7.80
N THR A 334 11.40 -14.92 7.37
CA THR A 334 12.36 -14.38 6.41
C THR A 334 13.77 -14.42 6.99
N LEU A 335 13.93 -13.97 8.24
CA LEU A 335 15.20 -13.99 8.94
C LEU A 335 15.77 -15.41 9.10
N ASP A 336 14.93 -16.36 9.55
CA ASP A 336 15.32 -17.76 9.71
C ASP A 336 15.79 -18.37 8.37
N ARG A 337 15.05 -18.15 7.28
CA ARG A 337 15.43 -18.63 5.93
C ARG A 337 16.72 -18.00 5.44
N ALA A 338 16.90 -16.69 5.63
CA ALA A 338 18.12 -15.98 5.24
C ALA A 338 19.35 -16.50 6.02
N CYS A 339 19.20 -16.69 7.34
CA CYS A 339 20.27 -17.23 8.19
C CYS A 339 20.64 -18.66 7.80
N ARG A 340 19.65 -19.54 7.50
CA ARG A 340 19.92 -20.90 7.00
C ARG A 340 20.65 -20.90 5.65
N ALA A 341 20.42 -19.88 4.81
CA ALA A 341 21.17 -19.68 3.57
C ALA A 341 22.57 -19.07 3.78
N GLY A 342 23.02 -18.92 5.03
CA GLY A 342 24.33 -18.38 5.39
C GLY A 342 24.44 -16.85 5.31
N ALA A 343 23.35 -16.13 5.14
CA ALA A 343 23.35 -14.67 5.05
C ALA A 343 23.71 -14.01 6.39
N ARG A 344 24.61 -13.01 6.34
CA ARG A 344 24.92 -12.16 7.49
C ARG A 344 23.98 -10.97 7.52
N VAL A 345 22.82 -11.15 8.13
CA VAL A 345 21.78 -10.12 8.26
C VAL A 345 22.05 -9.29 9.51
N TYR A 346 21.98 -7.98 9.36
CA TYR A 346 22.02 -7.02 10.46
C TYR A 346 20.65 -6.34 10.56
N ALA A 347 19.90 -6.66 11.61
CA ALA A 347 18.68 -5.95 11.96
C ALA A 347 19.03 -4.55 12.46
N SER A 348 18.34 -3.52 11.99
CA SER A 348 18.64 -2.13 12.35
C SER A 348 17.39 -1.34 12.70
N TYR A 349 17.58 -0.35 13.59
CA TYR A 349 16.57 0.64 13.94
C TYR A 349 17.13 2.05 13.70
N GLY A 350 16.28 2.89 13.15
CA GLY A 350 16.53 4.31 12.90
C GLY A 350 15.46 4.91 12.01
N MET A 351 15.56 6.21 11.81
CA MET A 351 14.57 7.01 11.08
C MET A 351 15.26 8.15 10.33
N THR A 352 14.51 8.91 9.56
CA THR A 352 15.06 10.06 8.82
C THR A 352 15.62 11.10 9.80
N GLU A 353 14.94 11.33 10.91
CA GLU A 353 15.31 12.27 11.97
C GLU A 353 16.64 11.94 12.65
N THR A 354 17.08 10.68 12.56
CA THR A 354 18.37 10.21 13.10
C THR A 354 19.43 9.98 12.02
N SER A 355 19.22 10.53 10.83
CA SER A 355 20.10 10.35 9.66
C SER A 355 20.33 8.88 9.26
N SER A 356 19.37 8.01 9.46
CA SER A 356 19.31 6.56 9.22
C SER A 356 19.41 5.77 10.53
N GLN A 357 20.20 4.69 10.57
CA GLN A 357 20.27 3.80 11.72
C GLN A 357 21.01 4.42 12.93
N ILE A 358 20.49 4.16 14.14
CA ILE A 358 21.13 4.48 15.42
C ILE A 358 21.48 3.22 16.21
N ALA A 359 20.89 2.08 15.85
CA ALA A 359 21.16 0.81 16.50
C ALA A 359 21.10 -0.32 15.48
N HIS A 360 21.87 -1.38 15.70
CA HIS A 360 21.77 -2.63 14.97
C HIS A 360 22.30 -3.83 15.76
N ALA A 361 22.00 -5.03 15.29
CA ALA A 361 22.62 -6.26 15.73
C ALA A 361 22.65 -7.26 14.60
N GLN A 362 23.68 -8.10 14.56
CA GLN A 362 23.70 -9.25 13.67
C GLN A 362 22.65 -10.26 14.12
N VAL A 363 21.84 -10.73 13.18
CA VAL A 363 20.86 -11.79 13.42
C VAL A 363 21.58 -13.12 13.44
N THR A 364 21.50 -13.80 14.60
CA THR A 364 22.06 -15.13 14.84
C THR A 364 20.98 -16.03 15.41
N ALA A 365 21.23 -17.30 15.61
CA ALA A 365 20.30 -18.22 16.26
C ALA A 365 19.87 -17.76 17.68
N SER A 366 20.69 -16.96 18.36
CA SER A 366 20.41 -16.36 19.68
C SER A 366 19.87 -14.94 19.62
N PHE A 367 19.50 -14.44 18.44
CA PHE A 367 18.94 -13.10 18.31
C PHE A 367 17.53 -13.02 18.86
N THR A 368 17.34 -12.18 19.87
CA THR A 368 16.07 -11.99 20.59
C THR A 368 15.38 -10.65 20.28
N GLY A 369 15.84 -9.93 19.24
CA GLY A 369 15.31 -8.60 18.87
C GLY A 369 16.07 -7.42 19.46
N GLY A 370 17.00 -7.64 20.41
CA GLY A 370 17.77 -6.57 21.06
C GLY A 370 18.90 -6.01 20.17
N LEU A 371 18.91 -4.70 19.95
CA LEU A 371 19.84 -3.96 19.10
C LEU A 371 20.85 -3.21 19.97
N ARG A 372 22.10 -3.09 19.52
CA ARG A 372 23.11 -2.25 20.17
C ARG A 372 23.11 -0.85 19.55
N LEU A 373 23.12 0.17 20.40
CA LEU A 373 23.28 1.54 19.93
C LEU A 373 24.63 1.73 19.24
N LEU A 374 24.65 2.53 18.20
CA LEU A 374 25.88 2.95 17.54
C LEU A 374 26.63 3.94 18.42
N PRO A 375 27.97 3.98 18.34
CA PRO A 375 28.78 4.91 19.12
C PRO A 375 28.34 6.37 18.93
N GLY A 376 28.16 7.09 20.03
CA GLY A 376 27.75 8.48 20.06
C GLY A 376 26.24 8.72 20.01
N TYR A 377 25.42 7.67 19.97
CA TYR A 377 23.99 7.76 20.21
C TYR A 377 23.65 7.30 21.63
N GLU A 378 22.69 7.98 22.22
CA GLU A 378 22.11 7.68 23.53
C GLU A 378 20.61 7.46 23.39
N ALA A 379 20.05 6.61 24.24
CA ALA A 379 18.62 6.34 24.28
C ALA A 379 18.11 6.27 25.72
N HIS A 380 16.95 6.86 25.97
CA HIS A 380 16.23 6.79 27.23
C HIS A 380 14.81 6.28 27.00
N ILE A 381 14.25 5.59 28.01
CA ILE A 381 12.85 5.18 28.03
C ILE A 381 12.10 6.12 28.99
N VAL A 382 11.14 6.84 28.43
CA VAL A 382 10.31 7.80 29.19
C VAL A 382 8.99 7.14 29.54
N ASP A 383 8.57 7.29 30.80
CA ASP A 383 7.34 6.68 31.35
C ASP A 383 7.24 5.17 31.08
N PRO A 384 8.21 4.33 31.54
CA PRO A 384 8.16 2.89 31.34
C PRO A 384 7.00 2.28 32.14
N GLY A 385 6.27 1.35 31.52
CA GLY A 385 5.30 0.50 32.20
C GLY A 385 5.97 -0.62 32.98
N ASP A 386 5.18 -1.48 33.62
CA ASP A 386 5.66 -2.63 34.41
C ASP A 386 6.49 -3.63 33.56
N ASP A 387 6.26 -3.67 32.27
CA ASP A 387 7.02 -4.46 31.30
C ASP A 387 8.29 -3.77 30.81
N GLY A 388 8.66 -2.63 31.40
CA GLY A 388 9.84 -1.83 31.06
C GLY A 388 9.77 -1.12 29.70
N PHE A 389 8.68 -1.26 28.95
CA PHE A 389 8.46 -0.54 27.69
C PHE A 389 7.82 0.82 27.94
N GLY A 390 8.37 1.84 27.29
CA GLY A 390 7.88 3.22 27.37
C GLY A 390 8.22 3.98 26.09
N ARG A 391 8.03 5.28 26.10
CA ARG A 391 8.33 6.15 24.95
C ARG A 391 9.85 6.26 24.75
N LEU A 392 10.30 5.97 23.52
CA LEU A 392 11.71 6.06 23.18
C LEU A 392 12.12 7.52 22.94
N ALA A 393 13.13 7.96 23.65
CA ALA A 393 13.80 9.24 23.48
C ALA A 393 15.27 9.00 23.09
N VAL A 394 15.80 9.75 22.10
CA VAL A 394 17.14 9.53 21.54
C VAL A 394 17.91 10.84 21.43
N LYS A 395 19.25 10.76 21.55
CA LYS A 395 20.18 11.88 21.43
C LYS A 395 21.45 11.44 20.71
N GLY A 396 22.09 12.35 20.01
CA GLY A 396 23.37 12.10 19.34
C GLY A 396 23.63 13.07 18.19
N PRO A 397 24.89 13.20 17.71
CA PRO A 397 25.24 14.16 16.65
C PRO A 397 24.59 13.88 15.29
N GLY A 398 24.12 12.63 15.05
CA GLY A 398 23.35 12.29 13.84
C GLY A 398 21.88 12.69 13.91
N LEU A 399 21.41 13.26 15.04
CA LEU A 399 20.04 13.69 15.19
C LEU A 399 19.83 15.04 14.48
N PHE A 400 18.69 15.18 13.80
CA PHE A 400 18.31 16.41 13.11
C PHE A 400 18.10 17.61 14.07
N GLY A 401 18.20 18.82 13.52
CA GLY A 401 17.92 20.05 14.29
C GLY A 401 16.44 20.37 14.48
N GLY A 402 15.52 19.56 13.91
CA GLY A 402 14.08 19.73 13.95
C GLY A 402 13.44 19.68 12.57
N TYR A 403 12.10 19.82 12.57
CA TYR A 403 11.32 19.91 11.34
C TYR A 403 11.20 21.35 10.85
N LEU A 404 11.19 21.54 9.55
CA LEU A 404 10.97 22.87 8.96
C LEU A 404 9.51 23.33 9.06
N ASN A 405 8.57 22.40 9.10
CA ASN A 405 7.12 22.68 9.02
C ASN A 405 6.29 22.08 10.17
N ALA A 406 6.94 21.53 11.20
CA ALA A 406 6.30 20.94 12.36
C ALA A 406 7.14 21.21 13.63
N ARG A 407 6.56 20.95 14.81
CA ARG A 407 7.30 20.95 16.06
C ARG A 407 7.84 19.55 16.34
N ALA A 408 9.10 19.47 16.75
CA ALA A 408 9.69 18.26 17.31
C ALA A 408 9.47 18.25 18.83
N ALA A 409 9.19 17.07 19.38
CA ALA A 409 9.04 16.90 20.82
C ALA A 409 10.36 16.43 21.43
N TYR A 410 10.81 17.12 22.47
CA TYR A 410 12.01 16.79 23.23
C TYR A 410 11.69 16.62 24.70
N THR A 411 12.49 15.85 25.40
CA THR A 411 12.50 15.81 26.85
C THR A 411 13.21 17.08 27.43
N VAL A 412 13.10 17.31 28.72
CA VAL A 412 13.74 18.47 29.37
C VAL A 412 15.26 18.46 29.22
N ASP A 413 15.88 17.29 29.19
CA ASP A 413 17.32 17.06 29.00
C ASP A 413 17.75 16.95 27.52
N GLY A 414 16.85 17.28 26.61
CA GLY A 414 17.14 17.47 25.18
C GLY A 414 17.17 16.19 24.35
N PHE A 415 16.57 15.08 24.82
CA PHE A 415 16.38 13.89 24.00
C PHE A 415 15.14 14.04 23.11
N PHE A 416 15.28 13.71 21.84
CA PHE A 416 14.18 13.71 20.88
C PHE A 416 13.24 12.53 21.14
N LEU A 417 11.95 12.79 21.33
CA LEU A 417 10.90 11.78 21.45
C LEU A 417 10.52 11.26 20.07
N THR A 418 10.89 10.00 19.77
CA THR A 418 10.75 9.40 18.44
C THR A 418 9.32 9.10 18.05
N GLY A 419 8.42 8.97 19.03
CA GLY A 419 7.06 8.43 18.85
C GLY A 419 6.99 6.91 18.82
N ASP A 420 8.12 6.21 18.98
CA ASP A 420 8.18 4.76 19.07
C ASP A 420 8.19 4.30 20.52
N THR A 421 7.72 3.08 20.79
CA THR A 421 7.76 2.42 22.09
C THR A 421 8.92 1.44 22.12
N ALA A 422 9.74 1.51 23.17
CA ALA A 422 10.91 0.64 23.32
C ALA A 422 11.21 0.32 24.78
N ALA A 423 12.13 -0.62 25.00
CA ALA A 423 12.73 -0.92 26.29
C ALA A 423 14.25 -1.05 26.14
N LEU A 424 14.96 -0.82 27.25
CA LEU A 424 16.41 -1.00 27.34
C LEU A 424 16.71 -2.09 28.37
N TYR A 425 17.24 -3.23 27.89
CA TYR A 425 17.65 -4.34 28.75
C TYR A 425 19.06 -4.80 28.41
N GLY A 426 19.92 -4.91 29.42
CA GLY A 426 21.30 -5.37 29.24
C GLY A 426 22.10 -4.57 28.20
N GLY A 427 21.87 -3.25 28.11
CA GLY A 427 22.52 -2.38 27.15
C GLY A 427 22.05 -2.57 25.70
N LYS A 428 20.93 -3.25 25.49
CA LYS A 428 20.31 -3.45 24.18
C LYS A 428 18.95 -2.75 24.13
N LEU A 429 18.65 -2.16 22.98
CA LEU A 429 17.39 -1.51 22.65
C LEU A 429 16.44 -2.52 22.01
N PHE A 430 15.27 -2.70 22.61
CA PHE A 430 14.16 -3.49 22.10
C PHE A 430 13.04 -2.55 21.66
N VAL A 431 12.72 -2.51 20.39
CA VAL A 431 11.69 -1.62 19.83
C VAL A 431 10.45 -2.42 19.55
N LYS A 432 9.30 -1.99 20.09
CA LYS A 432 7.97 -2.48 19.69
C LYS A 432 7.57 -1.79 18.37
N GLU A 433 6.73 -2.49 17.57
CA GLU A 433 6.15 -1.86 16.37
C GLU A 433 5.46 -0.55 16.73
N ARG A 434 5.57 0.43 15.84
CA ARG A 434 4.82 1.68 15.95
C ARG A 434 3.35 1.38 15.99
N THR A 435 2.70 1.70 17.10
CA THR A 435 1.25 1.56 17.27
C THR A 435 0.49 2.61 16.44
N GLU A 436 1.16 3.59 15.88
CA GLU A 436 0.56 4.67 15.11
C GLU A 436 0.76 4.49 13.60
N ASP A 437 -0.30 4.02 12.99
CA ASP A 437 -0.81 4.24 11.63
C ASP A 437 0.14 4.16 10.41
N MET A 438 1.45 4.36 10.49
CA MET A 438 2.36 4.21 9.35
C MET A 438 2.67 2.75 9.08
N PHE A 439 2.64 2.34 7.82
CA PHE A 439 3.07 1.01 7.41
C PHE A 439 3.93 1.05 6.14
N VAL A 440 4.77 0.03 5.99
CA VAL A 440 5.62 -0.10 4.80
C VAL A 440 4.89 -0.91 3.73
N SER A 441 4.83 -0.36 2.51
CA SER A 441 4.29 -1.01 1.33
C SER A 441 5.34 -0.99 0.22
N GLY A 442 5.84 -2.17 -0.17
CA GLY A 442 6.84 -2.28 -1.24
C GLY A 442 8.12 -1.46 -1.01
N GLY A 443 8.53 -1.28 0.24
CA GLY A 443 9.71 -0.50 0.61
C GLY A 443 9.44 1.00 0.84
N GLU A 444 8.22 1.46 0.65
CA GLU A 444 7.81 2.85 0.85
C GLU A 444 6.93 2.98 2.09
N ASN A 445 7.13 4.05 2.83
CA ASN A 445 6.28 4.39 3.95
C ASN A 445 4.96 4.95 3.46
N VAL A 446 3.86 4.29 3.81
CA VAL A 446 2.49 4.73 3.53
C VAL A 446 1.86 5.28 4.79
N TYR A 447 1.19 6.41 4.65
CA TYR A 447 0.66 7.18 5.76
C TYR A 447 -0.87 7.26 5.66
N PRO A 448 -1.58 6.49 6.48
CA PRO A 448 -3.04 6.48 6.53
C PRO A 448 -3.67 7.85 6.61
N ALA A 449 -3.07 8.77 7.38
CA ALA A 449 -3.59 10.11 7.56
C ALA A 449 -3.61 10.94 6.26
N GLU A 450 -2.61 10.81 5.40
CA GLU A 450 -2.58 11.49 4.09
C GLU A 450 -3.70 10.98 3.16
N ILE A 451 -3.96 9.67 3.21
CA ILE A 451 -5.03 9.06 2.43
C ILE A 451 -6.39 9.50 2.99
N LYS A 452 -6.55 9.48 4.33
CA LYS A 452 -7.77 9.92 5.01
C LYS A 452 -8.12 11.37 4.66
N GLU A 453 -7.16 12.28 4.68
CA GLU A 453 -7.39 13.69 4.33
C GLU A 453 -7.98 13.83 2.91
N LYS A 454 -7.47 13.04 1.96
CA LYS A 454 -7.97 13.07 0.58
C LYS A 454 -9.33 12.40 0.43
N LEU A 455 -9.59 11.34 1.20
CA LEU A 455 -10.90 10.70 1.27
C LEU A 455 -11.99 11.65 1.76
N LEU A 456 -11.72 12.42 2.81
CA LEU A 456 -12.64 13.40 3.37
C LEU A 456 -12.99 14.56 2.43
N ARG A 457 -12.22 14.73 1.33
CA ARG A 457 -12.51 15.70 0.26
C ARG A 457 -13.34 15.10 -0.89
N VAL A 458 -13.69 13.82 -0.81
CA VAL A 458 -14.55 13.17 -1.80
C VAL A 458 -16.00 13.33 -1.36
N ALA A 459 -16.83 13.85 -2.25
CA ALA A 459 -18.26 14.01 -1.99
C ALA A 459 -18.92 12.65 -1.67
N GLY A 460 -19.81 12.61 -0.69
CA GLY A 460 -20.45 11.38 -0.23
C GLY A 460 -19.69 10.63 0.88
N VAL A 461 -18.54 11.16 1.33
CA VAL A 461 -17.74 10.62 2.45
C VAL A 461 -17.82 11.55 3.64
N SER A 462 -18.38 11.08 4.78
CA SER A 462 -18.47 11.84 6.03
C SER A 462 -17.29 11.60 6.96
N ASP A 463 -16.77 10.37 7.01
CA ASP A 463 -15.59 10.01 7.79
C ASP A 463 -14.81 8.89 7.11
N ALA A 464 -13.55 8.69 7.48
CA ALA A 464 -12.71 7.64 6.92
C ALA A 464 -11.75 7.07 7.96
N HIS A 465 -11.47 5.76 7.85
CA HIS A 465 -10.39 5.08 8.53
C HIS A 465 -9.54 4.34 7.51
N VAL A 466 -8.22 4.52 7.58
CA VAL A 466 -7.27 3.89 6.66
C VAL A 466 -6.24 3.13 7.48
N PHE A 467 -5.90 1.93 7.04
CA PHE A 467 -4.87 1.10 7.66
C PHE A 467 -4.17 0.22 6.63
N GLY A 468 -3.01 -0.35 7.00
CA GLY A 468 -2.26 -1.26 6.15
C GLY A 468 -2.69 -2.70 6.36
N ALA A 469 -3.40 -3.30 5.39
CA ALA A 469 -3.71 -4.72 5.42
C ALA A 469 -2.58 -5.57 4.84
N PRO A 470 -2.37 -6.82 5.32
CA PRO A 470 -1.38 -7.73 4.75
C PRO A 470 -1.58 -7.95 3.25
N ASP A 471 -0.48 -7.97 2.50
CA ASP A 471 -0.46 -8.24 1.07
C ASP A 471 0.77 -9.07 0.72
N ALA A 472 0.56 -10.20 0.04
CA ALA A 472 1.63 -11.16 -0.26
C ALA A 472 2.77 -10.57 -1.12
N ARG A 473 2.46 -9.58 -1.95
CA ARG A 473 3.43 -8.97 -2.87
C ARG A 473 4.13 -7.74 -2.29
N TRP A 474 3.40 -6.94 -1.50
CA TRP A 474 3.83 -5.62 -1.05
C TRP A 474 4.10 -5.51 0.45
N GLY A 475 3.96 -6.63 1.19
CA GLY A 475 3.99 -6.66 2.65
C GLY A 475 2.68 -6.15 3.25
N ARG A 476 2.38 -4.87 3.03
CA ARG A 476 1.08 -4.26 3.35
C ARG A 476 0.57 -3.38 2.21
N ARG A 477 -0.75 -3.25 2.10
CA ARG A 477 -1.41 -2.33 1.18
C ARG A 477 -2.46 -1.51 1.92
N PRO A 478 -2.66 -0.23 1.54
CA PRO A 478 -3.69 0.58 2.15
C PRO A 478 -5.08 0.01 1.86
N VAL A 479 -5.91 -0.02 2.91
CA VAL A 479 -7.34 -0.31 2.88
C VAL A 479 -8.04 0.88 3.53
N ALA A 480 -9.13 1.32 2.94
CA ALA A 480 -9.93 2.42 3.45
C ALA A 480 -11.34 1.95 3.79
N PHE A 481 -11.79 2.23 5.01
CA PHE A 481 -13.20 2.32 5.33
C PHE A 481 -13.67 3.77 5.15
N VAL A 482 -14.83 3.95 4.56
CA VAL A 482 -15.47 5.26 4.44
C VAL A 482 -16.88 5.18 5.00
N GLU A 483 -17.25 6.17 5.80
CA GLU A 483 -18.61 6.36 6.29
C GLU A 483 -19.37 7.18 5.26
N ARG A 484 -20.54 6.70 4.87
CA ARG A 484 -21.40 7.38 3.91
C ARG A 484 -21.92 8.68 4.50
N GLU A 485 -21.88 9.75 3.73
CA GLU A 485 -22.55 11.00 4.09
C GLU A 485 -24.07 10.82 4.09
N LYS A 486 -24.69 11.12 5.22
CA LYS A 486 -26.17 11.03 5.36
C LYS A 486 -26.82 12.10 4.49
N ALA A 487 -27.83 11.71 3.72
CA ALA A 487 -28.62 12.67 2.95
C ALA A 487 -29.16 13.75 3.89
N PRO A 488 -29.13 15.04 3.50
CA PRO A 488 -29.74 16.10 4.32
C PRO A 488 -31.19 15.79 4.53
N ALA A 489 -31.68 15.97 5.78
CA ALA A 489 -33.06 15.73 6.11
C ALA A 489 -33.98 16.50 5.13
N PRO A 490 -35.08 15.87 4.65
CA PRO A 490 -36.01 16.54 3.75
C PRO A 490 -36.55 17.79 4.43
N ARG A 491 -36.22 18.96 3.92
CA ARG A 491 -36.79 20.22 4.40
C ARG A 491 -38.31 20.20 4.19
N PRO A 492 -39.08 20.74 5.13
CA PRO A 492 -40.55 20.90 4.94
C PRO A 492 -40.76 21.60 3.59
N ARG A 493 -41.76 21.12 2.82
CA ARG A 493 -42.14 21.62 1.50
C ARG A 493 -42.32 23.15 1.51
N ALA A 494 -41.24 23.88 1.27
CA ALA A 494 -41.34 25.29 0.92
C ALA A 494 -41.24 25.39 -0.59
N SER A 495 -42.30 25.88 -1.19
CA SER A 495 -42.41 26.33 -2.59
C SER A 495 -42.05 25.35 -3.71
N ARG A 496 -42.98 25.01 -4.56
CA ARG A 496 -42.86 24.19 -5.79
C ARG A 496 -41.92 24.77 -6.88
N TYR A 497 -41.26 25.88 -6.64
CA TYR A 497 -40.49 26.64 -7.61
C TYR A 497 -38.99 26.84 -7.28
N ALA A 498 -38.45 26.28 -6.20
CA ALA A 498 -37.03 26.38 -5.93
C ALA A 498 -36.25 25.41 -6.86
N GLN A 499 -35.51 25.93 -7.82
CA GLN A 499 -34.55 25.15 -8.61
C GLN A 499 -33.53 24.53 -7.68
N ARG A 500 -33.37 23.19 -7.77
CA ARG A 500 -32.31 22.47 -7.03
C ARG A 500 -30.94 22.98 -7.48
N THR A 501 -30.05 23.28 -6.55
CA THR A 501 -28.67 23.63 -6.88
C THR A 501 -27.94 22.39 -7.40
N GLN A 502 -26.94 22.60 -8.22
CA GLN A 502 -26.11 21.51 -8.79
C GLN A 502 -25.51 20.63 -7.69
N ALA A 503 -25.12 21.21 -6.53
CA ALA A 503 -24.63 20.50 -5.36
C ALA A 503 -25.70 19.60 -4.72
N GLN A 504 -26.96 20.03 -4.65
CA GLN A 504 -28.08 19.22 -4.12
C GLN A 504 -28.37 18.03 -5.04
N THR A 505 -28.33 18.23 -6.36
CA THR A 505 -28.51 17.15 -7.34
C THR A 505 -27.42 16.11 -7.23
N GLN A 506 -26.16 16.52 -7.04
CA GLN A 506 -25.02 15.62 -6.85
C GLN A 506 -25.13 14.85 -5.53
N ALA A 507 -25.51 15.50 -4.44
CA ALA A 507 -25.71 14.83 -3.14
C ALA A 507 -26.82 13.76 -3.21
N ASP A 508 -27.95 14.07 -3.86
CA ASP A 508 -29.02 13.10 -4.07
C ASP A 508 -28.59 11.91 -4.93
N GLN A 509 -27.80 12.15 -5.97
CA GLN A 509 -27.22 11.09 -6.80
C GLN A 509 -26.29 10.18 -6.00
N LEU A 510 -25.38 10.75 -5.21
CA LEU A 510 -24.45 9.97 -4.38
C LEU A 510 -25.16 9.18 -3.28
N ALA A 511 -26.22 9.74 -2.70
CA ALA A 511 -27.05 9.06 -1.71
C ALA A 511 -27.80 7.85 -2.29
N SER A 512 -28.11 7.86 -3.59
CA SER A 512 -28.78 6.75 -4.28
C SER A 512 -27.85 5.60 -4.68
N LEU A 513 -26.53 5.80 -4.63
CA LEU A 513 -25.56 4.76 -4.98
C LEU A 513 -25.56 3.62 -3.96
N THR A 514 -25.42 2.41 -4.43
CA THR A 514 -25.09 1.27 -3.56
C THR A 514 -23.71 1.44 -2.94
N ASN A 515 -23.41 0.75 -1.83
CA ASN A 515 -22.08 0.81 -1.21
C ASN A 515 -20.95 0.46 -2.20
N ARG A 516 -21.18 -0.52 -3.08
CA ARG A 516 -20.25 -0.91 -4.14
C ARG A 516 -20.03 0.21 -5.17
N GLN A 517 -21.10 0.86 -5.61
CA GLN A 517 -21.00 1.98 -6.56
C GLN A 517 -20.27 3.18 -5.94
N LEU A 518 -20.57 3.48 -4.67
CA LEU A 518 -19.90 4.55 -3.95
C LEU A 518 -18.42 4.23 -3.71
N ALA A 519 -18.09 2.98 -3.36
CA ALA A 519 -16.69 2.54 -3.23
C ALA A 519 -15.91 2.73 -4.55
N SER A 520 -16.50 2.36 -5.68
CA SER A 520 -15.92 2.56 -7.01
C SER A 520 -15.74 4.04 -7.34
N TYR A 521 -16.74 4.86 -7.07
CA TYR A 521 -16.70 6.31 -7.25
C TYR A 521 -15.58 6.96 -6.41
N VAL A 522 -15.50 6.61 -5.13
CA VAL A 522 -14.45 7.10 -4.21
C VAL A 522 -13.07 6.73 -4.74
N ARG A 523 -12.85 5.48 -5.13
CA ARG A 523 -11.57 5.02 -5.65
C ARG A 523 -11.18 5.73 -6.96
N THR A 524 -12.13 5.91 -7.87
CA THR A 524 -11.91 6.63 -9.14
C THR A 524 -11.58 8.11 -8.88
N SER A 525 -12.25 8.74 -7.91
CA SER A 525 -11.99 10.13 -7.51
C SER A 525 -10.63 10.33 -6.85
N LEU A 526 -10.06 9.28 -6.22
CA LEU A 526 -8.75 9.31 -5.60
C LEU A 526 -7.61 9.04 -6.59
N ALA A 527 -7.85 8.28 -7.65
CA ALA A 527 -6.81 7.84 -8.60
C ALA A 527 -5.97 9.00 -9.19
N PRO A 528 -6.52 10.15 -9.59
CA PRO A 528 -5.72 11.29 -10.05
C PRO A 528 -5.02 12.07 -8.93
N ARG A 529 -5.37 11.81 -7.66
CA ARG A 529 -4.91 12.56 -6.48
C ARG A 529 -3.90 11.80 -5.65
N LEU A 530 -3.74 10.49 -5.89
CA LEU A 530 -2.86 9.58 -5.16
C LEU A 530 -2.02 8.76 -6.13
N SER A 531 -0.76 8.54 -5.78
CA SER A 531 0.07 7.56 -6.47
C SER A 531 -0.51 6.15 -6.31
N LYS A 532 -0.15 5.22 -7.22
CA LYS A 532 -0.62 3.83 -7.17
C LYS A 532 -0.34 3.14 -5.82
N LEU A 533 0.69 3.58 -5.13
CA LEU A 533 1.11 3.04 -3.85
C LEU A 533 0.16 3.45 -2.72
N TYR A 534 -0.29 4.71 -2.74
CA TYR A 534 -1.20 5.29 -1.76
C TYR A 534 -2.67 5.01 -2.08
N LEU A 535 -2.98 4.59 -3.31
CA LEU A 535 -4.35 4.26 -3.69
C LEU A 535 -4.81 2.99 -2.95
N PRO A 536 -5.90 3.07 -2.16
CA PRO A 536 -6.40 1.92 -1.41
C PRO A 536 -6.68 0.72 -2.32
N LYS A 537 -6.22 -0.47 -1.92
CA LYS A 537 -6.53 -1.74 -2.60
C LYS A 537 -8.04 -1.98 -2.55
N HIS A 538 -8.61 -1.79 -1.37
CA HIS A 538 -10.04 -1.91 -1.14
C HIS A 538 -10.58 -0.61 -0.50
N VAL A 539 -11.75 -0.18 -0.95
CA VAL A 539 -12.56 0.86 -0.33
C VAL A 539 -13.84 0.21 0.16
N CYS A 540 -14.04 0.19 1.46
CA CYS A 540 -15.18 -0.44 2.14
C CYS A 540 -16.11 0.66 2.62
N VAL A 541 -17.35 0.68 2.12
CA VAL A 541 -18.36 1.68 2.50
C VAL A 541 -19.26 1.13 3.58
N LEU A 542 -19.45 1.91 4.65
CA LEU A 542 -20.41 1.64 5.70
C LEU A 542 -21.35 2.84 5.84
N ASP A 543 -22.61 2.58 6.16
CA ASP A 543 -23.59 3.65 6.43
C ASP A 543 -23.31 4.34 7.76
N GLU A 544 -22.70 3.62 8.72
CA GLU A 544 -22.30 4.14 10.01
C GLU A 544 -21.10 3.35 10.55
N PHE A 545 -20.10 4.07 11.09
CA PHE A 545 -18.95 3.45 11.72
C PHE A 545 -19.26 2.95 13.13
N PRO A 546 -18.69 1.80 13.53
CA PRO A 546 -18.62 1.44 14.93
C PRO A 546 -17.83 2.50 15.70
N ARG A 547 -18.38 2.95 16.84
CA ARG A 547 -17.76 3.99 17.67
C ARG A 547 -17.60 3.50 19.10
N THR A 548 -16.53 3.95 19.74
CA THR A 548 -16.29 3.72 21.16
C THR A 548 -17.29 4.49 22.02
N GLY A 549 -17.40 4.18 23.31
CA GLY A 549 -18.30 4.86 24.24
C GLY A 549 -18.09 6.40 24.36
N ILE A 550 -16.94 6.91 23.88
CA ILE A 550 -16.61 8.35 23.82
C ILE A 550 -16.79 8.93 22.41
N GLY A 551 -17.45 8.21 21.49
CA GLY A 551 -17.78 8.68 20.14
C GLY A 551 -16.64 8.60 19.10
N LYS A 552 -15.45 8.10 19.47
CA LYS A 552 -14.34 7.89 18.52
C LYS A 552 -14.58 6.64 17.67
N ILE A 553 -14.07 6.63 16.45
CA ILE A 553 -14.11 5.45 15.58
C ILE A 553 -13.47 4.27 16.30
N ASP A 554 -14.19 3.16 16.36
CA ASP A 554 -13.63 1.88 16.83
C ASP A 554 -12.81 1.22 15.71
N ARG A 555 -11.54 1.57 15.66
CA ARG A 555 -10.59 1.09 14.65
C ARG A 555 -10.45 -0.43 14.69
N VAL A 556 -10.39 -1.00 15.89
CA VAL A 556 -10.24 -2.45 16.08
C VAL A 556 -11.43 -3.22 15.51
N ALA A 557 -12.63 -2.69 15.71
CA ALA A 557 -13.85 -3.28 15.14
C ALA A 557 -13.84 -3.22 13.60
N LEU A 558 -13.39 -2.11 12.99
CA LEU A 558 -13.29 -1.98 11.54
C LEU A 558 -12.25 -2.92 10.94
N GLU A 559 -11.05 -2.96 11.51
CA GLU A 559 -9.96 -3.82 11.04
C GLU A 559 -10.33 -5.30 11.18
N ARG A 560 -10.94 -5.69 12.32
CA ARG A 560 -11.48 -7.04 12.51
C ARG A 560 -12.53 -7.39 11.46
N ARG A 561 -13.40 -6.46 11.10
CA ARG A 561 -14.41 -6.68 10.06
C ARG A 561 -13.77 -6.93 8.69
N TYR A 562 -12.67 -6.25 8.39
CA TYR A 562 -11.91 -6.49 7.17
C TYR A 562 -11.18 -7.85 7.20
N ASP A 563 -10.60 -8.24 8.33
CA ASP A 563 -9.93 -9.53 8.49
C ASP A 563 -10.90 -10.71 8.36
N GLN A 564 -12.17 -10.49 8.72
CA GLN A 564 -13.27 -11.45 8.61
C GLN A 564 -13.98 -11.43 7.24
N ARG A 565 -13.42 -10.74 6.23
CA ARG A 565 -14.01 -10.70 4.88
C ARG A 565 -14.00 -12.08 4.23
N ILE A 566 -14.95 -12.26 3.34
CA ILE A 566 -15.01 -13.42 2.45
C ILE A 566 -14.08 -13.15 1.26
N GLU A 567 -13.09 -13.98 1.07
CA GLU A 567 -12.16 -13.94 -0.07
C GLU A 567 -12.03 -15.38 -0.62
N VAL A 568 -12.74 -15.65 -1.70
CA VAL A 568 -12.86 -17.02 -2.25
C VAL A 568 -11.65 -17.32 -3.11
N ALA A 569 -10.96 -18.42 -2.80
CA ALA A 569 -9.83 -18.93 -3.56
C ALA A 569 -10.26 -19.93 -4.64
N ARG A 570 -11.34 -20.66 -4.40
CA ARG A 570 -11.84 -21.69 -5.32
C ARG A 570 -13.35 -21.88 -5.19
N VAL A 571 -14.01 -22.10 -6.31
CA VAL A 571 -15.40 -22.57 -6.40
C VAL A 571 -15.39 -23.92 -7.10
N THR A 572 -16.03 -24.93 -6.51
CA THR A 572 -16.17 -26.27 -7.08
C THR A 572 -17.65 -26.63 -7.19
N LEU A 573 -18.05 -27.14 -8.33
CA LEU A 573 -19.41 -27.59 -8.59
C LEU A 573 -19.44 -29.12 -8.64
N HIS A 574 -20.11 -29.74 -7.67
CA HIS A 574 -20.24 -31.19 -7.57
C HIS A 574 -21.64 -31.60 -8.05
N ARG A 575 -21.77 -32.18 -9.25
CA ARG A 575 -23.04 -32.73 -9.72
C ARG A 575 -23.27 -34.08 -9.05
N ILE A 576 -24.40 -34.20 -8.34
CA ILE A 576 -24.77 -35.40 -7.60
C ILE A 576 -26.10 -35.96 -8.10
N ARG A 577 -26.28 -37.27 -7.96
CA ARG A 577 -27.51 -37.97 -8.26
C ARG A 577 -27.87 -38.90 -7.10
N LEU A 578 -28.94 -38.55 -6.38
CA LEU A 578 -29.39 -39.26 -5.18
C LEU A 578 -30.67 -40.07 -5.51
N PRO A 579 -30.68 -41.40 -5.39
CA PRO A 579 -31.88 -42.21 -5.55
C PRO A 579 -32.84 -41.96 -4.37
N PHE A 580 -34.13 -41.84 -4.67
CA PHE A 580 -35.14 -41.82 -3.61
C PHE A 580 -35.39 -43.22 -3.05
N LYS A 581 -35.50 -43.34 -1.74
CA LYS A 581 -35.92 -44.58 -1.08
C LYS A 581 -37.32 -45.04 -1.51
N THR A 582 -38.19 -44.06 -1.79
CA THR A 582 -39.53 -44.26 -2.37
C THR A 582 -39.76 -43.23 -3.47
N PRO A 583 -40.22 -43.61 -4.64
CA PRO A 583 -40.49 -42.68 -5.73
C PRO A 583 -41.43 -41.55 -5.29
N PHE A 584 -41.04 -40.30 -5.58
CA PHE A 584 -41.85 -39.13 -5.25
C PHE A 584 -42.80 -38.77 -6.39
N LYS A 585 -44.11 -38.95 -6.15
CA LYS A 585 -45.17 -38.71 -7.13
C LYS A 585 -45.72 -37.29 -6.99
N THR A 586 -45.76 -36.58 -8.11
CA THR A 586 -46.40 -35.27 -8.24
C THR A 586 -47.53 -35.31 -9.27
N ALA A 587 -48.27 -34.24 -9.45
CA ALA A 587 -49.31 -34.16 -10.46
C ALA A 587 -48.78 -34.31 -11.90
N LYS A 588 -47.50 -34.03 -12.15
CA LYS A 588 -46.89 -33.99 -13.48
C LYS A 588 -45.84 -35.07 -13.74
N ALA A 589 -45.19 -35.58 -12.67
CA ALA A 589 -44.06 -36.50 -12.84
C ALA A 589 -43.93 -37.43 -11.64
N THR A 590 -43.33 -38.60 -11.86
CA THR A 590 -42.84 -39.51 -10.82
C THR A 590 -41.33 -39.47 -10.85
N LEU A 591 -40.74 -38.99 -9.74
CA LEU A 591 -39.28 -38.86 -9.58
C LEU A 591 -38.75 -40.08 -8.82
N THR A 592 -37.76 -40.75 -9.37
CA THR A 592 -37.04 -41.87 -8.75
C THR A 592 -35.71 -41.50 -8.16
N HIS A 593 -35.18 -40.34 -8.52
CA HIS A 593 -33.94 -39.78 -8.02
C HIS A 593 -34.01 -38.25 -8.08
N ARG A 594 -33.09 -37.62 -7.35
CA ARG A 594 -32.84 -36.20 -7.39
C ARG A 594 -31.44 -35.97 -7.98
N GLU A 595 -31.36 -35.14 -9.03
CA GLU A 595 -30.12 -34.53 -9.44
C GLU A 595 -30.01 -33.13 -8.83
N SER A 596 -28.81 -32.77 -8.41
CA SER A 596 -28.53 -31.47 -7.77
C SER A 596 -27.05 -31.12 -8.00
N ILE A 597 -26.69 -29.84 -7.77
CA ILE A 597 -25.31 -29.40 -7.74
C ILE A 597 -25.00 -28.89 -6.35
N ILE A 598 -24.02 -29.50 -5.70
CA ILE A 598 -23.45 -28.94 -4.48
C ILE A 598 -22.38 -27.92 -4.91
N VAL A 599 -22.55 -26.69 -4.45
CA VAL A 599 -21.59 -25.60 -4.65
C VAL A 599 -20.70 -25.53 -3.44
N GLU A 600 -19.42 -25.78 -3.63
CA GLU A 600 -18.38 -25.67 -2.62
C GLU A 600 -17.55 -24.42 -2.89
N VAL A 601 -17.46 -23.49 -1.93
CA VAL A 601 -16.55 -22.34 -1.95
C VAL A 601 -15.44 -22.57 -0.93
N THR A 602 -14.19 -22.31 -1.31
CA THR A 602 -13.02 -22.48 -0.43
C THR A 602 -12.28 -21.14 -0.35
N ASP A 603 -11.93 -20.68 0.85
CA ASP A 603 -11.08 -19.50 1.05
C ASP A 603 -9.58 -19.84 0.99
N HIS A 604 -8.72 -18.80 1.09
CA HIS A 604 -7.26 -18.97 1.08
C HIS A 604 -6.71 -19.68 2.33
N ALA A 605 -7.50 -19.81 3.40
CA ALA A 605 -7.14 -20.56 4.60
C ALA A 605 -7.61 -22.03 4.54
N GLY A 606 -8.25 -22.45 3.44
CA GLY A 606 -8.77 -23.81 3.26
C GLY A 606 -10.12 -24.07 3.92
N ARG A 607 -10.79 -23.06 4.45
CA ARG A 607 -12.16 -23.21 5.00
C ARG A 607 -13.14 -23.32 3.84
N THR A 608 -14.12 -24.21 3.97
CA THR A 608 -15.12 -24.47 2.92
C THR A 608 -16.51 -24.05 3.37
N GLY A 609 -17.30 -23.51 2.45
CA GLY A 609 -18.73 -23.30 2.60
C GLY A 609 -19.51 -24.06 1.53
N LEU A 610 -20.70 -24.56 1.90
CA LEU A 610 -21.53 -25.39 1.03
C LEU A 610 -22.88 -24.76 0.75
N GLY A 611 -23.37 -24.91 -0.48
CA GLY A 611 -24.70 -24.58 -0.92
C GLY A 611 -25.22 -25.60 -1.93
N GLU A 612 -26.51 -25.55 -2.25
CA GLU A 612 -27.14 -26.53 -3.14
C GLU A 612 -27.97 -25.82 -4.23
N CYS A 613 -27.69 -26.13 -5.49
CA CYS A 613 -28.55 -25.77 -6.61
C CYS A 613 -29.66 -26.82 -6.78
N VAL A 614 -30.89 -26.36 -6.62
CA VAL A 614 -32.07 -27.23 -6.59
C VAL A 614 -32.90 -27.24 -7.89
N ALA A 615 -32.36 -26.72 -8.98
CA ALA A 615 -33.02 -26.82 -10.29
C ALA A 615 -33.25 -28.29 -10.72
N PHE A 616 -34.23 -28.50 -11.59
CA PHE A 616 -34.42 -29.82 -12.18
C PHE A 616 -33.63 -29.97 -13.49
N PRO A 617 -33.33 -31.19 -13.93
CA PRO A 617 -32.65 -31.42 -15.23
C PRO A 617 -33.44 -30.87 -16.41
N THR A 618 -34.76 -30.74 -16.29
CA THR A 618 -35.67 -30.23 -17.33
C THR A 618 -36.61 -29.17 -16.78
N ASP A 619 -37.19 -28.36 -17.62
CA ASP A 619 -38.07 -27.21 -17.33
C ASP A 619 -39.52 -27.57 -16.92
N TRP A 620 -39.79 -28.84 -16.59
CA TRP A 620 -41.15 -29.31 -16.27
C TRP A 620 -41.80 -28.56 -15.08
N TYR A 621 -40.99 -28.02 -14.20
CA TYR A 621 -41.44 -27.32 -12.98
C TYR A 621 -41.18 -25.81 -13.01
N LEU A 622 -39.98 -25.39 -13.36
CA LEU A 622 -39.54 -24.01 -13.56
C LEU A 622 -38.80 -23.87 -14.89
N PRO A 623 -38.70 -22.67 -15.45
CA PRO A 623 -37.95 -22.44 -16.68
C PRO A 623 -36.43 -22.71 -16.53
N GLU A 624 -35.89 -22.52 -15.30
CA GLU A 624 -34.48 -22.82 -15.02
C GLU A 624 -34.23 -24.33 -15.00
N THR A 625 -33.18 -24.73 -15.65
CA THR A 625 -32.72 -26.14 -15.66
C THR A 625 -31.33 -26.25 -14.99
N LEU A 626 -31.02 -27.44 -14.47
CA LEU A 626 -29.74 -27.70 -13.78
C LEU A 626 -28.52 -27.40 -14.66
N ASP A 627 -28.60 -27.65 -15.98
CA ASP A 627 -27.50 -27.36 -16.90
C ASP A 627 -27.37 -25.88 -17.23
N GLN A 628 -28.46 -25.13 -17.22
CA GLN A 628 -28.40 -23.65 -17.33
C GLN A 628 -27.79 -23.05 -16.08
N ASP A 629 -28.24 -23.48 -14.89
CA ASP A 629 -27.72 -22.99 -13.62
C ASP A 629 -26.24 -23.35 -13.46
N ALA A 630 -25.81 -24.55 -13.89
CA ALA A 630 -24.40 -24.90 -13.88
C ALA A 630 -23.53 -23.90 -14.68
N ARG A 631 -24.02 -23.50 -15.87
CA ARG A 631 -23.33 -22.48 -16.69
C ARG A 631 -23.31 -21.12 -16.03
N ILE A 632 -24.43 -20.67 -15.47
CA ILE A 632 -24.49 -19.37 -14.75
C ILE A 632 -23.60 -19.38 -13.52
N LEU A 633 -23.58 -20.47 -12.76
CA LEU A 633 -22.67 -20.65 -11.63
C LEU A 633 -21.21 -20.55 -12.06
N HIS A 634 -20.83 -21.24 -13.15
CA HIS A 634 -19.46 -21.30 -13.64
C HIS A 634 -19.02 -20.01 -14.35
N ASP A 635 -19.81 -19.53 -15.32
CA ASP A 635 -19.38 -18.47 -16.25
C ASP A 635 -19.66 -17.07 -15.74
N VAL A 636 -20.65 -16.91 -14.84
CA VAL A 636 -21.10 -15.59 -14.36
C VAL A 636 -20.82 -15.40 -12.88
N LEU A 637 -21.31 -16.28 -12.00
CA LEU A 637 -21.31 -16.07 -10.56
C LEU A 637 -19.94 -16.38 -9.91
N ALA A 638 -19.30 -17.49 -10.28
CA ALA A 638 -17.98 -17.86 -9.74
C ALA A 638 -16.91 -16.82 -10.07
N PRO A 639 -16.80 -16.25 -11.29
CA PRO A 639 -15.86 -15.17 -11.58
C PRO A 639 -16.04 -13.92 -10.70
N ILE A 640 -17.26 -13.60 -10.25
CA ILE A 640 -17.52 -12.47 -9.36
C ILE A 640 -16.86 -12.72 -8.01
N VAL A 641 -17.15 -13.86 -7.39
CA VAL A 641 -16.67 -14.17 -6.04
C VAL A 641 -15.17 -14.50 -5.98
N LEU A 642 -14.58 -14.94 -7.10
CA LEU A 642 -13.14 -15.17 -7.22
C LEU A 642 -12.31 -13.88 -7.40
N ARG A 643 -12.93 -12.81 -7.90
CA ARG A 643 -12.26 -11.53 -8.15
C ARG A 643 -12.45 -10.49 -7.06
N GLU A 644 -13.51 -10.61 -6.28
CA GLU A 644 -13.93 -9.63 -5.31
C GLU A 644 -13.93 -10.20 -3.89
N ALA A 645 -13.55 -9.37 -2.92
CA ALA A 645 -13.69 -9.68 -1.51
C ALA A 645 -14.95 -8.99 -0.97
N PHE A 646 -15.67 -9.63 -0.05
CA PHE A 646 -16.90 -9.12 0.54
C PHE A 646 -16.79 -9.07 2.06
N LEU A 647 -17.17 -7.94 2.67
CA LEU A 647 -17.20 -7.82 4.13
C LEU A 647 -18.36 -8.62 4.76
N HIS A 648 -19.38 -8.90 3.96
CA HIS A 648 -20.59 -9.61 4.39
C HIS A 648 -21.24 -10.33 3.21
N PRO A 649 -21.88 -11.50 3.37
CA PRO A 649 -22.52 -12.22 2.27
C PRO A 649 -23.56 -11.40 1.48
N SER A 650 -24.27 -10.48 2.13
CA SER A 650 -25.25 -9.60 1.46
C SER A 650 -24.63 -8.70 0.38
N GLU A 651 -23.33 -8.41 0.46
CA GLU A 651 -22.63 -7.65 -0.59
C GLU A 651 -22.46 -8.49 -1.87
N ALA A 652 -22.25 -9.81 -1.73
CA ALA A 652 -22.24 -10.73 -2.86
C ALA A 652 -23.63 -10.85 -3.50
N SER A 653 -24.70 -10.94 -2.69
CA SER A 653 -26.09 -10.91 -3.18
C SER A 653 -26.37 -9.64 -3.99
N ALA A 654 -25.93 -8.49 -3.49
CA ALA A 654 -26.05 -7.21 -4.22
C ALA A 654 -25.23 -7.21 -5.53
N ALA A 655 -24.05 -7.86 -5.54
CA ALA A 655 -23.23 -7.99 -6.74
C ALA A 655 -23.92 -8.87 -7.79
N PHE A 656 -24.55 -9.98 -7.39
CA PHE A 656 -25.33 -10.86 -8.28
C PHE A 656 -26.55 -10.12 -8.86
N ALA A 657 -27.29 -9.41 -8.02
CA ALA A 657 -28.45 -8.63 -8.46
C ALA A 657 -28.13 -7.51 -9.46
N ALA A 658 -26.87 -7.06 -9.52
CA ALA A 658 -26.42 -6.06 -10.49
C ALA A 658 -26.12 -6.63 -11.89
N VAL A 659 -26.06 -7.96 -12.05
CA VAL A 659 -25.76 -8.64 -13.31
C VAL A 659 -27.07 -9.15 -13.90
N PRO A 660 -27.49 -8.69 -15.11
CA PRO A 660 -28.76 -9.10 -15.72
C PRO A 660 -28.90 -10.60 -15.89
N GLU A 661 -27.82 -11.28 -16.32
CA GLU A 661 -27.78 -12.74 -16.50
C GLU A 661 -28.01 -13.46 -15.16
N ALA A 662 -27.35 -13.05 -14.09
CA ALA A 662 -27.53 -13.62 -12.75
C ALA A 662 -28.96 -13.41 -12.22
N LYS A 663 -29.53 -12.23 -12.45
CA LYS A 663 -30.89 -11.90 -12.04
C LYS A 663 -31.97 -12.79 -12.68
N ALA A 664 -31.72 -13.29 -13.89
CA ALA A 664 -32.62 -14.21 -14.60
C ALA A 664 -32.60 -15.63 -14.03
N PHE A 665 -31.60 -15.98 -13.20
CA PHE A 665 -31.36 -17.33 -12.67
C PHE A 665 -31.31 -17.34 -11.13
N PRO A 666 -32.46 -17.10 -10.44
CA PRO A 666 -32.52 -17.04 -8.99
C PRO A 666 -32.12 -18.34 -8.28
N LEU A 667 -32.27 -19.53 -8.90
CA LEU A 667 -31.84 -20.79 -8.30
C LEU A 667 -30.31 -20.93 -8.29
N ALA A 668 -29.64 -20.49 -9.35
CA ALA A 668 -28.19 -20.42 -9.38
C ALA A 668 -27.64 -19.46 -8.29
N CYS A 669 -28.23 -18.26 -8.15
CA CYS A 669 -27.87 -17.34 -7.08
C CYS A 669 -28.14 -17.97 -5.70
N GLY A 670 -29.33 -18.59 -5.52
CA GLY A 670 -29.72 -19.26 -4.28
C GLY A 670 -28.89 -20.52 -3.97
N ALA A 671 -28.02 -20.96 -4.86
CA ALA A 671 -27.03 -22.01 -4.60
C ALA A 671 -25.71 -21.44 -4.06
N LEU A 672 -25.21 -20.36 -4.65
CA LEU A 672 -23.92 -19.80 -4.26
C LEU A 672 -24.01 -18.94 -2.97
N GLU A 673 -25.10 -18.21 -2.77
CA GLU A 673 -25.31 -17.42 -1.57
C GLU A 673 -25.22 -18.21 -0.25
N PRO A 674 -25.93 -19.36 -0.08
CA PRO A 674 -25.78 -20.17 1.13
C PRO A 674 -24.37 -20.67 1.36
N ALA A 675 -23.62 -20.99 0.28
CA ALA A 675 -22.21 -21.37 0.38
C ALA A 675 -21.34 -20.24 0.96
N LEU A 676 -21.59 -18.98 0.56
CA LEU A 676 -20.91 -17.81 1.10
C LEU A 676 -21.32 -17.55 2.55
N TRP A 677 -22.60 -17.75 2.92
CA TRP A 677 -23.07 -17.63 4.30
C TRP A 677 -22.47 -18.70 5.22
N ASP A 678 -22.36 -19.95 4.75
CA ASP A 678 -21.73 -21.03 5.51
C ASP A 678 -20.22 -20.76 5.69
N LEU A 679 -19.52 -20.33 4.64
CA LEU A 679 -18.12 -19.91 4.74
C LEU A 679 -17.95 -18.77 5.72
N TYR A 680 -18.78 -17.73 5.63
CA TYR A 680 -18.73 -16.57 6.53
C TYR A 680 -18.98 -16.97 7.98
N GLY A 681 -19.94 -17.85 8.24
CA GLY A 681 -20.18 -18.41 9.57
C GLY A 681 -18.94 -19.06 10.18
N LYS A 682 -18.20 -19.81 9.37
CA LYS A 682 -16.93 -20.44 9.75
C LYS A 682 -15.80 -19.42 9.94
N ILE A 683 -15.76 -18.35 9.13
CA ILE A 683 -14.77 -17.26 9.28
C ILE A 683 -14.98 -16.52 10.62
N VAL A 684 -16.22 -16.18 10.96
CA VAL A 684 -16.53 -15.39 12.17
C VAL A 684 -16.80 -16.24 13.41
N GLY A 685 -16.82 -17.58 13.26
CA GLY A 685 -17.06 -18.53 14.37
C GLY A 685 -18.48 -18.48 14.93
N LYS A 686 -19.50 -18.15 14.08
CA LYS A 686 -20.90 -18.02 14.49
C LYS A 686 -21.82 -18.89 13.66
N PRO A 687 -22.82 -19.54 14.24
CA PRO A 687 -23.81 -20.29 13.48
C PRO A 687 -24.71 -19.34 12.68
N LEU A 688 -25.22 -19.82 11.53
CA LEU A 688 -26.00 -19.03 10.58
C LEU A 688 -27.20 -18.32 11.23
N TRP A 689 -27.93 -18.99 12.14
CA TRP A 689 -29.09 -18.39 12.79
C TRP A 689 -28.76 -17.10 13.57
N GLN A 690 -27.56 -16.98 14.15
CA GLN A 690 -27.11 -15.77 14.80
C GLN A 690 -26.77 -14.66 13.79
N LEU A 691 -26.24 -15.04 12.61
CA LEU A 691 -25.83 -14.10 11.59
C LEU A 691 -27.02 -13.45 10.88
N ILE A 692 -28.15 -14.18 10.72
CA ILE A 692 -29.35 -13.66 10.06
C ILE A 692 -30.32 -12.96 11.04
N GLY A 693 -29.86 -12.56 12.23
CA GLY A 693 -30.63 -11.73 13.17
C GLY A 693 -31.57 -12.53 14.08
N GLY A 694 -31.39 -13.84 14.21
CA GLY A 694 -32.06 -14.60 15.24
C GLY A 694 -31.68 -14.03 16.61
N ALA A 695 -32.59 -13.30 17.25
CA ALA A 695 -32.40 -12.81 18.60
C ALA A 695 -32.19 -14.04 19.52
N ALA A 696 -30.94 -14.29 19.90
CA ALA A 696 -30.69 -15.05 21.10
C ALA A 696 -31.32 -14.23 22.22
N ASN A 697 -32.40 -14.70 22.80
CA ASN A 697 -32.73 -14.28 24.15
C ASN A 697 -31.45 -14.48 24.96
N ALA A 698 -30.86 -13.40 25.42
CA ALA A 698 -29.54 -13.36 26.06
C ALA A 698 -29.48 -14.20 27.38
N ALA A 699 -30.53 -14.91 27.72
CA ALA A 699 -30.68 -15.71 28.94
C ALA A 699 -30.19 -17.17 28.82
N THR A 700 -29.80 -17.66 27.61
CA THR A 700 -29.39 -19.06 27.46
C THR A 700 -28.16 -19.19 26.54
N ALA A 701 -27.01 -18.90 27.10
CA ALA A 701 -25.74 -19.41 26.57
C ALA A 701 -25.80 -20.94 26.54
N GLY A 702 -26.00 -21.52 25.32
CA GLY A 702 -26.10 -22.97 25.12
C GLY A 702 -27.43 -23.50 24.57
N ALA A 703 -28.49 -22.68 24.42
CA ALA A 703 -29.75 -23.14 23.82
C ALA A 703 -29.59 -23.28 22.29
N SER A 704 -29.76 -24.46 21.76
CA SER A 704 -29.92 -24.69 20.32
C SER A 704 -31.24 -24.04 19.87
N ALA A 705 -31.19 -23.16 18.87
CA ALA A 705 -32.40 -22.61 18.28
C ALA A 705 -33.15 -23.74 17.57
N SER A 706 -34.38 -24.02 18.03
CA SER A 706 -35.26 -25.00 17.40
C SER A 706 -36.23 -24.28 16.45
N VAL A 707 -36.26 -24.69 15.20
CA VAL A 707 -37.19 -24.19 14.18
C VAL A 707 -38.17 -25.30 13.84
N PRO A 708 -39.48 -25.08 13.97
CA PRO A 708 -40.49 -26.05 13.60
C PRO A 708 -40.40 -26.37 12.09
N ALA A 709 -40.13 -27.63 11.75
CA ALA A 709 -40.05 -28.11 10.37
C ALA A 709 -41.37 -28.75 9.94
N GLY A 710 -41.64 -28.76 8.62
CA GLY A 710 -42.76 -29.48 8.01
C GLY A 710 -42.28 -30.52 7.03
N ALA A 711 -42.99 -31.61 6.86
CA ALA A 711 -42.75 -32.66 5.87
C ALA A 711 -43.69 -32.54 4.69
N ALA A 712 -43.15 -32.81 3.46
CA ALA A 712 -43.95 -32.89 2.24
C ALA A 712 -44.34 -34.36 1.95
N ILE A 713 -45.63 -34.61 1.78
CA ILE A 713 -46.17 -35.93 1.45
C ILE A 713 -46.60 -35.92 -0.03
N GLY A 714 -46.09 -36.89 -0.82
CA GLY A 714 -46.42 -37.03 -2.22
C GLY A 714 -47.90 -37.46 -2.44
N LEU A 715 -48.33 -37.51 -3.72
CA LEU A 715 -49.66 -37.97 -4.08
C LEU A 715 -49.90 -39.42 -3.68
N GLY A 716 -51.01 -39.68 -3.02
CA GLY A 716 -51.45 -41.01 -2.59
C GLY A 716 -52.99 -41.04 -2.38
N SER A 717 -53.51 -42.22 -2.05
CA SER A 717 -54.89 -42.35 -1.54
C SER A 717 -55.02 -41.73 -0.17
N ALA A 718 -56.24 -41.47 0.31
CA ALA A 718 -56.51 -40.93 1.64
C ALA A 718 -55.88 -41.76 2.78
N VAL A 719 -55.92 -43.10 2.63
CA VAL A 719 -55.32 -44.04 3.60
C VAL A 719 -53.80 -43.95 3.61
N GLU A 720 -53.17 -43.99 2.44
CA GLU A 720 -51.72 -43.86 2.31
C GLU A 720 -51.20 -42.51 2.81
N THR A 721 -51.95 -41.44 2.55
CA THR A 721 -51.61 -40.07 2.97
C THR A 721 -51.69 -39.97 4.51
N ALA A 722 -52.71 -40.53 5.14
CA ALA A 722 -52.86 -40.56 6.60
C ALA A 722 -51.73 -41.40 7.25
N ALA A 723 -51.38 -42.56 6.67
CA ALA A 723 -50.31 -43.39 7.15
C ALA A 723 -48.94 -42.68 7.04
N ALA A 724 -48.70 -41.97 5.93
CA ALA A 724 -47.48 -41.17 5.77
C ALA A 724 -47.41 -39.99 6.76
N ALA A 725 -48.55 -39.33 7.02
CA ALA A 725 -48.65 -38.26 8.01
C ALA A 725 -48.36 -38.77 9.46
N ARG A 726 -48.79 -39.96 9.80
CA ARG A 726 -48.46 -40.58 11.10
C ARG A 726 -46.96 -40.77 11.28
N ARG A 727 -46.30 -41.32 10.26
CA ARG A 727 -44.81 -41.50 10.29
C ARG A 727 -44.09 -40.13 10.43
N CYS A 728 -44.62 -39.08 9.78
CA CYS A 728 -44.05 -37.74 9.98
C CYS A 728 -44.28 -37.23 11.43
N ALA A 729 -45.43 -37.48 12.03
CA ALA A 729 -45.71 -37.12 13.42
C ALA A 729 -44.81 -37.87 14.40
N GLU A 730 -44.60 -39.16 14.18
CA GLU A 730 -43.68 -40.04 14.96
C GLU A 730 -42.25 -39.53 14.84
N ALA A 731 -41.84 -38.99 13.66
CA ALA A 731 -40.56 -38.37 13.46
C ALA A 731 -40.43 -36.94 14.05
N GLY A 732 -41.50 -36.44 14.73
CA GLY A 732 -41.52 -35.15 15.42
C GLY A 732 -41.98 -33.96 14.61
N TYR A 733 -42.39 -34.13 13.34
CA TYR A 733 -42.90 -33.02 12.51
C TYR A 733 -44.24 -32.54 13.06
N LYS A 734 -44.44 -31.21 13.14
CA LYS A 734 -45.68 -30.54 13.60
C LYS A 734 -46.55 -30.06 12.46
N ARG A 735 -46.02 -30.13 11.22
CA ARG A 735 -46.73 -29.69 10.00
C ARG A 735 -46.47 -30.68 8.86
N VAL A 736 -47.54 -30.95 8.08
CA VAL A 736 -47.43 -31.69 6.83
C VAL A 736 -47.99 -30.93 5.67
N LYS A 737 -47.33 -30.97 4.52
CA LYS A 737 -47.79 -30.45 3.24
C LYS A 737 -48.19 -31.58 2.32
N LEU A 738 -49.49 -31.70 2.04
CA LEU A 738 -50.03 -32.77 1.22
C LEU A 738 -50.05 -32.34 -0.25
N LYS A 739 -49.38 -33.07 -1.13
CA LYS A 739 -49.61 -32.96 -2.58
C LYS A 739 -50.97 -33.58 -2.91
N VAL A 740 -51.88 -32.80 -3.50
CA VAL A 740 -53.25 -33.25 -3.81
C VAL A 740 -53.65 -32.94 -5.25
N LYS A 741 -54.67 -33.66 -5.73
CA LYS A 741 -55.35 -33.40 -7.01
C LYS A 741 -56.75 -32.86 -6.74
N PRO A 742 -57.35 -32.15 -7.70
CA PRO A 742 -58.78 -31.85 -7.65
C PRO A 742 -59.58 -33.13 -7.45
N GLY A 743 -60.57 -33.12 -6.58
CA GLY A 743 -61.39 -34.26 -6.23
C GLY A 743 -60.89 -35.17 -5.10
N THR A 744 -59.57 -35.20 -4.81
CA THR A 744 -59.03 -36.02 -3.69
C THR A 744 -58.54 -35.21 -2.50
N ALA A 745 -58.45 -33.90 -2.64
CA ALA A 745 -57.87 -33.00 -1.62
C ALA A 745 -58.63 -33.08 -0.30
N LEU A 746 -59.95 -32.99 -0.31
CA LEU A 746 -60.78 -33.02 0.90
C LEU A 746 -60.65 -34.37 1.62
N ALA A 747 -60.75 -35.48 0.90
CA ALA A 747 -60.65 -36.83 1.50
C ALA A 747 -59.30 -37.07 2.13
N CYS A 748 -58.19 -36.64 1.50
CA CYS A 748 -56.83 -36.73 2.06
C CYS A 748 -56.72 -35.87 3.32
N ALA A 749 -57.22 -34.62 3.30
CA ALA A 749 -57.15 -33.73 4.45
C ALA A 749 -57.97 -34.25 5.65
N GLN A 750 -59.19 -34.76 5.36
CA GLN A 750 -60.03 -35.35 6.40
C GLN A 750 -59.44 -36.61 7.03
N ALA A 751 -58.84 -37.49 6.22
CA ALA A 751 -58.16 -38.68 6.70
C ALA A 751 -56.93 -38.34 7.61
N VAL A 752 -56.15 -37.32 7.23
CA VAL A 752 -55.04 -36.86 8.07
C VAL A 752 -55.58 -36.20 9.33
N ARG A 753 -56.60 -35.36 9.26
CA ARG A 753 -57.22 -34.68 10.44
C ARG A 753 -57.79 -35.68 11.42
N ALA A 754 -58.48 -36.70 10.91
CA ALA A 754 -59.02 -37.77 11.76
C ALA A 754 -57.94 -38.60 12.45
N ALA A 755 -56.80 -38.79 11.77
CA ALA A 755 -55.66 -39.55 12.33
C ALA A 755 -54.79 -38.73 13.27
N LEU A 756 -54.71 -37.42 13.09
CA LEU A 756 -53.81 -36.48 13.76
C LEU A 756 -54.54 -35.13 13.99
N PRO A 757 -55.36 -35.01 15.04
CA PRO A 757 -56.22 -33.85 15.28
C PRO A 757 -55.44 -32.52 15.36
N ASP A 758 -54.23 -32.50 15.89
CA ASP A 758 -53.44 -31.29 16.15
C ASP A 758 -52.39 -30.98 15.04
N MET A 759 -52.30 -31.84 14.02
CA MET A 759 -51.33 -31.67 12.94
C MET A 759 -51.69 -30.46 12.06
N MET A 760 -50.75 -29.55 11.85
CA MET A 760 -50.94 -28.46 10.87
C MET A 760 -50.88 -29.06 9.46
N ILE A 761 -51.93 -28.88 8.70
CA ILE A 761 -52.08 -29.42 7.34
C ILE A 761 -52.06 -28.27 6.32
N THR A 762 -51.18 -28.36 5.35
CA THR A 762 -51.14 -27.47 4.17
C THR A 762 -51.42 -28.32 2.93
N LEU A 763 -52.31 -27.86 2.08
CA LEU A 763 -52.65 -28.53 0.80
C LEU A 763 -51.92 -27.82 -0.34
N ASP A 764 -51.24 -28.61 -1.17
CA ASP A 764 -50.51 -28.11 -2.34
C ASP A 764 -51.10 -28.75 -3.61
N ALA A 765 -52.02 -27.98 -4.24
CA ALA A 765 -52.64 -28.32 -5.51
C ALA A 765 -51.99 -27.60 -6.71
N THR A 766 -50.72 -27.17 -6.57
CA THR A 766 -50.00 -26.29 -7.49
C THR A 766 -50.14 -26.75 -8.94
N ARG A 767 -50.72 -25.92 -9.81
CA ARG A 767 -50.97 -26.11 -11.25
C ARG A 767 -51.96 -27.22 -11.64
N ALA A 768 -52.67 -27.83 -10.70
CA ALA A 768 -53.74 -28.79 -11.07
C ALA A 768 -55.08 -28.10 -11.35
N SER A 769 -55.22 -26.84 -11.04
CA SER A 769 -56.49 -26.09 -11.19
C SER A 769 -56.28 -24.72 -11.83
N ARG A 770 -56.16 -24.64 -13.15
CA ARG A 770 -56.36 -23.36 -13.87
C ARG A 770 -57.83 -22.91 -13.94
N SER A 771 -58.80 -23.61 -13.30
CA SER A 771 -60.20 -23.33 -13.42
C SER A 771 -61.04 -23.34 -12.13
N VAL A 772 -60.45 -23.27 -10.94
CA VAL A 772 -61.23 -23.15 -9.71
C VAL A 772 -61.47 -21.65 -9.40
N LYS A 773 -62.68 -21.21 -9.66
CA LYS A 773 -63.15 -19.86 -9.26
C LYS A 773 -63.05 -19.70 -7.72
N PRO A 774 -62.83 -18.48 -7.17
CA PRO A 774 -62.65 -18.22 -5.73
C PRO A 774 -63.76 -18.73 -4.80
N ARG A 775 -64.93 -19.05 -5.32
CA ARG A 775 -66.06 -19.53 -4.53
C ARG A 775 -65.90 -20.91 -3.89
N SER A 776 -64.90 -21.70 -4.28
CA SER A 776 -64.66 -23.02 -3.68
C SER A 776 -63.70 -22.99 -2.47
N CYS A 777 -63.03 -21.87 -2.19
CA CYS A 777 -62.18 -21.75 -1.00
C CYS A 777 -63.00 -21.49 0.30
N ALA A 778 -64.21 -20.92 0.20
CA ALA A 778 -65.08 -20.69 1.37
C ALA A 778 -65.57 -21.96 2.06
N ALA A 779 -65.51 -23.14 1.37
CA ALA A 779 -65.93 -24.42 1.93
C ALA A 779 -64.84 -25.09 2.80
N TRP A 780 -63.70 -24.48 3.01
CA TRP A 780 -62.53 -25.07 3.66
C TRP A 780 -62.28 -24.53 5.06
N THR A 781 -63.14 -23.59 5.56
CA THR A 781 -63.02 -22.96 6.87
C THR A 781 -63.90 -23.60 7.96
N ALA A 782 -64.49 -24.78 7.73
CA ALA A 782 -65.25 -25.53 8.74
C ALA A 782 -64.49 -26.79 9.19
#